data_dc7b5da7dcb9b24ca041d6b28e5ea4c8
#
_entry.id   dc7b5da7dcb9b24ca041d6b28e5ea4c8
#
_cell.length_a   1.000
_cell.length_b   1.000
_cell.length_c   1.000
_cell.angle_alpha   90.00
_cell.angle_beta   90.00
_cell.angle_gamma   90.00
#
_symmetry.space_group_name_H-M   'P 1'
#
loop_
_entity.id
_entity.type
_entity.pdbx_description
1 polymer ?
#
loop_
_entity_poly.entity_id
_entity_poly.type
_entity_poly.pdbx_seq_one_letter_code
_entity_poly.pdbx_strand_id
1 'polypeptide(L)'
;MRRVPIMAIAVLALGSPPVSAQQVSLLSSRPDTVSDGDALVAVAVPQGTGPSEFSVRLGNADITSAFEIKDGSAIGLIKGLTPGKNRITATVRGRSRSLTLTNHSRNGPIFSGPHQQPFICETADFKLPDGPTLGPAQDGDCNVATKILYLYRSKTDRRLKPLPEDGSLPADLALTTTLDGRTVNYIVRLETGTINRAIYQTAVLFDPTKGEKTGPTGNHPGWNGRAVYVFGGGATAGYHQGSRVGEDMLGDDLLSRGFAVMSSTMSVMATVGSDVLSAETASMVKERFIETFGPVRYTIGWGGSGGSMQQHLIANNYPGILDGIIPGSSFPDLYTLVPYAADCSLMGRVFSESKTGWTDEQKRAASGLNTWATCAQWNQFFVPEWMFTRQADPKIKLPGFKDSNCHAIVPRELTYDPQRNPGGARCDIFSAARNSIGFDRKTGATYRTFDNVGVQYGLVAYRDGAISAEQFVELNEKIGGYDDDGNFRKSRTAADTIGLQRMFEYGRVNEGGNLDLIPVIDLRGNPVRLPNVHDAVNSEIMRARIQRANRETRGYVMVRGEADPTAPGSGTVSGSPGMDLFTLLKMDEWLSNIADDRRSYPNGPAKVAANRPADLVTDVCVMAGGKRIDEASDLANKGECGAKLPYFSEPRLAAGEPLTRDILKCHLRPFRAEDYPAMAKELVDRLKAVFASGVCDYSRPSVGYRPLKDTWLSYPKPGVAVPMD
;
A
#
# COMPACT_ATOMS: atom_id res chain seq x y z
N MET A 1 -4.26 32.35 6.86
CA MET A 1 -4.42 31.06 6.14
C MET A 1 -4.87 31.38 4.72
N ARG A 2 -3.93 31.40 3.77
CA ARG A 2 -4.24 31.63 2.35
C ARG A 2 -4.60 30.28 1.73
N ARG A 3 -5.80 30.17 1.19
CA ARG A 3 -6.25 29.01 0.42
C ARG A 3 -5.48 29.02 -0.91
N VAL A 4 -4.66 28.00 -1.13
CA VAL A 4 -4.11 27.66 -2.45
C VAL A 4 -5.27 27.06 -3.26
N PRO A 5 -5.52 27.50 -4.49
CA PRO A 5 -6.55 26.90 -5.32
C PRO A 5 -6.14 25.47 -5.67
N ILE A 6 -6.91 24.49 -5.21
CA ILE A 6 -6.80 23.11 -5.63
C ILE A 6 -7.19 23.07 -7.09
N MET A 7 -6.23 22.82 -7.95
CA MET A 7 -6.46 22.52 -9.35
C MET A 7 -7.20 21.18 -9.40
N ALA A 8 -8.50 21.24 -9.69
CA ALA A 8 -9.34 20.06 -9.83
C ALA A 8 -8.76 19.18 -10.92
N ILE A 9 -8.20 18.04 -10.52
CA ILE A 9 -7.86 16.95 -11.44
C ILE A 9 -9.21 16.39 -11.92
N ALA A 10 -9.53 16.64 -13.17
CA ALA A 10 -10.71 16.06 -13.80
C ALA A 10 -10.54 14.54 -13.84
N VAL A 11 -11.19 13.85 -12.92
CA VAL A 11 -11.50 12.44 -13.07
C VAL A 11 -12.35 12.35 -14.35
N LEU A 12 -11.79 11.82 -15.41
CA LEU A 12 -12.49 11.54 -16.66
C LEU A 12 -13.51 10.40 -16.41
N ALA A 13 -14.66 10.78 -15.86
CA ALA A 13 -15.85 9.98 -16.03
C ALA A 13 -16.16 9.98 -17.54
N LEU A 14 -16.14 8.83 -18.19
CA LEU A 14 -16.62 8.63 -19.57
C LEU A 14 -18.14 8.87 -19.62
N GLY A 15 -18.52 10.12 -19.56
CA GLY A 15 -19.82 10.64 -19.83
C GLY A 15 -19.66 11.82 -20.75
N SER A 16 -20.20 11.74 -21.97
CA SER A 16 -20.08 12.75 -22.99
C SER A 16 -20.41 14.14 -22.43
N PRO A 17 -19.41 15.04 -22.30
CA PRO A 17 -19.72 16.44 -22.09
C PRO A 17 -20.31 17.01 -23.42
N PRO A 18 -21.05 18.14 -23.39
CA PRO A 18 -21.45 18.79 -24.59
C PRO A 18 -20.21 19.10 -25.43
N VAL A 19 -20.31 18.87 -26.74
CA VAL A 19 -19.24 19.01 -27.72
C VAL A 19 -18.61 20.39 -27.63
N SER A 20 -17.59 20.54 -26.83
CA SER A 20 -16.70 21.70 -26.86
C SER A 20 -15.28 21.22 -27.16
N ALA A 21 -14.90 21.47 -28.43
CA ALA A 21 -13.55 21.56 -28.95
C ALA A 21 -12.56 20.40 -28.62
N GLN A 22 -12.37 19.55 -29.65
CA GLN A 22 -11.15 18.76 -29.95
C GLN A 22 -10.14 18.61 -28.76
N GLN A 23 -10.35 17.61 -27.92
CA GLN A 23 -9.43 17.28 -26.86
C GLN A 23 -8.61 16.06 -27.27
N VAL A 24 -7.29 16.13 -27.13
CA VAL A 24 -6.39 14.97 -27.18
C VAL A 24 -6.11 14.58 -25.74
N SER A 25 -6.44 13.36 -25.38
CA SER A 25 -6.26 12.83 -24.01
C SER A 25 -5.50 11.51 -24.02
N LEU A 26 -4.71 11.29 -22.99
CA LEU A 26 -4.05 10.02 -22.73
C LEU A 26 -4.98 9.15 -21.89
N LEU A 27 -5.11 7.87 -22.24
CA LEU A 27 -5.98 6.92 -21.58
C LEU A 27 -5.23 5.91 -20.72
N SER A 28 -3.96 5.60 -21.06
CA SER A 28 -3.20 4.54 -20.38
C SER A 28 -2.49 5.01 -19.12
N SER A 29 -2.04 6.28 -19.08
CA SER A 29 -1.32 6.85 -17.94
C SER A 29 -1.47 8.37 -17.86
N ARG A 30 -0.66 9.03 -17.03
CA ARG A 30 -0.50 10.49 -17.02
C ARG A 30 0.48 10.90 -18.13
N PRO A 31 0.34 12.11 -18.71
CA PRO A 31 1.25 12.56 -19.77
C PRO A 31 2.72 12.64 -19.36
N ASP A 32 3.02 12.78 -18.08
CA ASP A 32 4.38 12.88 -17.53
C ASP A 32 4.95 11.55 -17.04
N THR A 33 4.17 10.45 -17.08
CA THR A 33 4.56 9.13 -16.55
C THR A 33 4.40 7.98 -17.55
N VAL A 34 4.36 8.28 -18.85
CA VAL A 34 4.31 7.25 -19.91
C VAL A 34 5.57 6.39 -19.87
N SER A 35 5.43 5.09 -20.12
CA SER A 35 6.55 4.14 -20.09
C SER A 35 6.54 3.18 -21.27
N ASP A 36 7.64 2.45 -21.46
CA ASP A 36 7.80 1.34 -22.43
C ASP A 36 7.66 1.70 -23.92
N GLY A 37 7.49 3.00 -24.26
CA GLY A 37 7.53 3.45 -25.67
C GLY A 37 6.20 3.40 -26.42
N ASP A 38 5.10 3.11 -25.75
CA ASP A 38 3.74 3.15 -26.29
C ASP A 38 2.78 3.95 -25.39
N ALA A 39 1.61 4.28 -25.91
CA ALA A 39 0.60 5.05 -25.17
C ALA A 39 -0.77 4.92 -25.85
N LEU A 40 -1.81 4.70 -25.07
CA LEU A 40 -3.20 4.72 -25.58
C LEU A 40 -3.77 6.13 -25.54
N VAL A 41 -4.14 6.66 -26.71
CA VAL A 41 -4.59 8.04 -26.87
C VAL A 41 -6.00 8.10 -27.43
N ALA A 42 -6.80 9.02 -26.92
CA ALA A 42 -8.11 9.36 -27.47
C ALA A 42 -8.11 10.78 -28.02
N VAL A 43 -8.79 10.96 -29.18
CA VAL A 43 -9.06 12.25 -29.80
C VAL A 43 -10.57 12.42 -29.95
N ALA A 44 -11.13 13.49 -29.39
CA ALA A 44 -12.55 13.80 -29.59
C ALA A 44 -12.81 14.16 -31.05
N VAL A 45 -13.72 13.45 -31.69
CA VAL A 45 -14.04 13.59 -33.11
C VAL A 45 -15.55 13.86 -33.27
N PRO A 46 -15.99 15.01 -33.86
CA PRO A 46 -17.37 15.27 -34.07
C PRO A 46 -18.03 14.23 -34.99
N GLN A 47 -19.32 13.93 -34.76
CA GLN A 47 -20.06 13.01 -35.61
C GLN A 47 -20.00 13.44 -37.08
N GLY A 48 -19.88 12.45 -37.98
CA GLY A 48 -19.80 12.68 -39.41
C GLY A 48 -18.45 13.20 -39.93
N THR A 49 -17.38 13.17 -39.07
CA THR A 49 -16.03 13.48 -39.55
C THR A 49 -15.54 12.34 -40.46
N GLY A 50 -15.21 12.69 -41.71
CA GLY A 50 -14.67 11.73 -42.66
C GLY A 50 -13.20 11.39 -42.42
N PRO A 51 -12.70 10.26 -42.97
CA PRO A 51 -11.29 9.89 -42.82
C PRO A 51 -10.29 10.95 -43.32
N SER A 52 -10.63 11.69 -44.37
CA SER A 52 -9.81 12.78 -44.91
C SER A 52 -9.76 14.04 -44.02
N GLU A 53 -10.69 14.17 -43.09
CA GLU A 53 -10.75 15.27 -42.13
C GLU A 53 -10.08 15.01 -40.82
N PHE A 54 -9.47 13.80 -40.64
CA PHE A 54 -8.82 13.35 -39.41
C PHE A 54 -7.38 12.92 -39.67
N SER A 55 -6.43 13.44 -38.91
CA SER A 55 -5.05 12.96 -38.93
C SER A 55 -4.39 13.11 -37.58
N VAL A 56 -3.44 12.20 -37.29
CA VAL A 56 -2.61 12.25 -36.08
C VAL A 56 -1.14 12.08 -36.45
N ARG A 57 -0.29 12.91 -35.86
CA ARG A 57 1.15 12.89 -36.06
C ARG A 57 1.90 12.74 -34.75
N LEU A 58 2.97 11.91 -34.74
CA LEU A 58 3.98 11.85 -33.69
C LEU A 58 5.23 12.60 -34.21
N GLY A 59 5.45 13.81 -33.73
CA GLY A 59 6.43 14.72 -34.33
C GLY A 59 6.08 14.94 -35.81
N ASN A 60 6.95 14.48 -36.72
CA ASN A 60 6.75 14.57 -38.17
C ASN A 60 6.14 13.29 -38.79
N ALA A 61 6.07 12.19 -38.08
CA ALA A 61 5.53 10.93 -38.59
C ALA A 61 4.00 10.93 -38.58
N ASP A 62 3.37 10.50 -39.68
CA ASP A 62 1.92 10.25 -39.71
C ASP A 62 1.62 8.90 -39.08
N ILE A 63 0.77 8.91 -38.06
CA ILE A 63 0.35 7.73 -37.29
C ILE A 63 -1.18 7.56 -37.32
N THR A 64 -1.87 8.19 -38.26
CA THR A 64 -3.33 8.20 -38.37
C THR A 64 -3.92 6.79 -38.46
N SER A 65 -3.22 5.87 -39.12
CA SER A 65 -3.65 4.46 -39.25
C SER A 65 -3.72 3.67 -37.96
N ALA A 66 -3.11 4.17 -36.88
CA ALA A 66 -3.19 3.56 -35.55
C ALA A 66 -4.51 3.84 -34.83
N PHE A 67 -5.35 4.75 -35.37
CA PHE A 67 -6.58 5.21 -34.73
C PHE A 67 -7.82 4.61 -35.38
N GLU A 68 -8.75 4.16 -34.56
CA GLU A 68 -10.10 3.74 -34.95
C GLU A 68 -11.11 4.79 -34.46
N ILE A 69 -11.96 5.26 -35.36
CA ILE A 69 -13.01 6.24 -35.03
C ILE A 69 -14.29 5.48 -34.69
N LYS A 70 -14.79 5.68 -33.49
CA LYS A 70 -16.02 5.09 -32.99
C LYS A 70 -16.72 6.03 -32.01
N ASP A 71 -18.01 6.16 -32.09
CA ASP A 71 -18.87 6.87 -31.11
C ASP A 71 -18.38 8.28 -30.71
N GLY A 72 -17.87 9.08 -31.68
CA GLY A 72 -17.39 10.43 -31.40
C GLY A 72 -15.99 10.53 -30.82
N SER A 73 -15.25 9.43 -30.81
CA SER A 73 -13.85 9.37 -30.36
C SER A 73 -13.00 8.56 -31.33
N ALA A 74 -11.77 9.02 -31.59
CA ALA A 74 -10.74 8.21 -32.24
C ALA A 74 -9.78 7.71 -31.19
N ILE A 75 -9.68 6.40 -31.05
CA ILE A 75 -8.79 5.75 -30.05
C ILE A 75 -7.68 5.02 -30.82
N GLY A 76 -6.43 5.23 -30.40
CA GLY A 76 -5.28 4.60 -31.04
C GLY A 76 -4.15 4.30 -30.05
N LEU A 77 -3.52 3.12 -30.20
CA LEU A 77 -2.29 2.76 -29.51
C LEU A 77 -1.10 3.30 -30.33
N ILE A 78 -0.49 4.36 -29.82
CA ILE A 78 0.72 4.95 -30.38
C ILE A 78 1.92 4.13 -29.94
N LYS A 79 2.82 3.82 -30.87
CA LYS A 79 4.07 3.11 -30.62
C LYS A 79 5.27 3.92 -31.11
N GLY A 80 6.46 3.59 -30.62
CA GLY A 80 7.71 4.20 -31.05
C GLY A 80 7.96 5.57 -30.41
N LEU A 81 7.45 5.79 -29.19
CA LEU A 81 7.83 6.95 -28.39
C LEU A 81 9.31 6.85 -28.01
N THR A 82 10.05 7.96 -28.23
CA THR A 82 11.44 8.05 -27.81
C THR A 82 11.54 8.42 -26.33
N PRO A 83 12.62 8.05 -25.61
CA PRO A 83 12.83 8.49 -24.24
C PRO A 83 12.77 10.03 -24.13
N GLY A 84 12.07 10.52 -23.10
CA GLY A 84 11.83 11.95 -22.90
C GLY A 84 10.57 12.48 -23.59
N LYS A 85 10.59 13.75 -24.01
CA LYS A 85 9.40 14.46 -24.51
C LYS A 85 9.04 14.06 -25.94
N ASN A 86 7.80 13.65 -26.15
CA ASN A 86 7.18 13.34 -27.43
C ASN A 86 5.96 14.23 -27.65
N ARG A 87 5.78 14.75 -28.84
CA ARG A 87 4.64 15.61 -29.19
C ARG A 87 3.71 14.89 -30.14
N ILE A 88 2.47 14.71 -29.72
CA ILE A 88 1.36 14.20 -30.53
C ILE A 88 0.53 15.40 -30.99
N THR A 89 0.21 15.46 -32.29
CA THR A 89 -0.66 16.49 -32.85
C THR A 89 -1.80 15.83 -33.62
N ALA A 90 -3.03 16.03 -33.16
CA ALA A 90 -4.25 15.60 -33.87
C ALA A 90 -4.87 16.78 -34.60
N THR A 91 -5.24 16.57 -35.87
CA THR A 91 -5.95 17.53 -36.68
C THR A 91 -7.33 16.95 -37.05
N VAL A 92 -8.39 17.67 -36.74
CA VAL A 92 -9.78 17.30 -37.02
C VAL A 92 -10.48 18.49 -37.74
N ARG A 93 -10.98 18.27 -38.93
CA ARG A 93 -11.62 19.33 -39.73
C ARG A 93 -10.77 20.60 -39.81
N GLY A 94 -9.48 20.42 -40.10
CA GLY A 94 -8.52 21.53 -40.26
C GLY A 94 -8.07 22.22 -38.96
N ARG A 95 -8.54 21.80 -37.80
CA ARG A 95 -8.11 22.35 -36.50
C ARG A 95 -7.16 21.38 -35.81
N SER A 96 -6.04 21.89 -35.32
CA SER A 96 -5.01 21.06 -34.64
C SER A 96 -4.99 21.29 -33.15
N ARG A 97 -4.70 20.20 -32.40
CA ARG A 97 -4.39 20.19 -30.98
C ARG A 97 -3.22 19.29 -30.73
N SER A 98 -2.38 19.66 -29.76
CA SER A 98 -1.20 18.87 -29.41
C SER A 98 -1.22 18.48 -27.93
N LEU A 99 -0.69 17.30 -27.65
CA LEU A 99 -0.36 16.78 -26.32
C LEU A 99 1.12 16.47 -26.29
N THR A 100 1.79 16.84 -25.21
CA THR A 100 3.19 16.44 -24.98
C THR A 100 3.21 15.34 -23.93
N LEU A 101 3.85 14.21 -24.25
CA LEU A 101 4.08 13.08 -23.38
C LEU A 101 5.54 13.01 -22.99
N THR A 102 5.83 12.56 -21.76
CA THR A 102 7.19 12.20 -21.35
C THR A 102 7.27 10.68 -21.22
N ASN A 103 8.02 10.06 -22.12
CA ASN A 103 8.21 8.61 -22.10
C ASN A 103 9.46 8.23 -21.30
N HIS A 104 9.31 7.26 -20.42
CA HIS A 104 10.34 6.71 -19.55
C HIS A 104 10.72 5.29 -19.97
N SER A 105 11.84 4.79 -19.43
CA SER A 105 12.24 3.39 -19.63
C SER A 105 11.22 2.43 -19.00
N ARG A 106 11.01 1.27 -19.63
CA ARG A 106 10.29 0.13 -19.05
C ARG A 106 10.86 -0.29 -17.67
N ASN A 107 12.16 -0.07 -17.46
CA ASN A 107 12.83 -0.45 -16.22
C ASN A 107 12.74 0.63 -15.12
N GLY A 108 12.10 1.77 -15.40
CA GLY A 108 12.06 2.93 -14.49
C GLY A 108 13.45 3.58 -14.37
N PRO A 109 13.72 4.37 -13.33
CA PRO A 109 12.68 4.93 -12.47
C PRO A 109 11.94 6.08 -13.17
N ILE A 110 10.69 6.30 -12.80
CA ILE A 110 9.88 7.46 -13.24
C ILE A 110 9.90 8.54 -12.15
N PHE A 111 9.43 8.20 -10.94
CA PHE A 111 9.36 9.09 -9.79
C PHE A 111 9.88 8.49 -8.47
N SER A 112 10.23 7.20 -8.43
CA SER A 112 10.70 6.52 -7.22
C SER A 112 12.16 6.85 -6.84
N GLY A 113 12.90 7.52 -7.74
CA GLY A 113 14.30 7.87 -7.54
C GLY A 113 15.28 6.76 -7.93
N PRO A 114 16.59 6.93 -7.66
CA PRO A 114 17.61 5.98 -8.08
C PRO A 114 17.32 4.55 -7.63
N HIS A 115 17.58 3.61 -8.53
CA HIS A 115 17.42 2.19 -8.24
C HIS A 115 18.30 1.74 -7.07
N GLN A 116 17.73 0.95 -6.16
CA GLN A 116 18.46 0.32 -5.07
C GLN A 116 19.52 -0.66 -5.59
N GLN A 117 20.72 -0.61 -5.01
CA GLN A 117 21.84 -1.48 -5.32
C GLN A 117 22.44 -2.07 -4.02
N PRO A 118 22.91 -3.34 -4.01
CA PRO A 118 22.78 -4.32 -5.09
C PRO A 118 21.31 -4.69 -5.39
N PHE A 119 21.09 -5.40 -6.51
CA PHE A 119 19.76 -5.92 -6.84
C PHE A 119 19.87 -7.32 -7.42
N ILE A 120 19.18 -8.28 -6.82
CA ILE A 120 19.28 -9.69 -7.17
C ILE A 120 18.05 -10.13 -7.96
N CYS A 121 18.28 -10.67 -9.16
CA CYS A 121 17.20 -11.20 -10.01
C CYS A 121 16.68 -12.54 -9.50
N GLU A 122 15.36 -12.75 -9.59
CA GLU A 122 14.69 -13.97 -9.16
C GLU A 122 13.78 -14.57 -10.26
N THR A 123 13.95 -14.19 -11.50
CA THR A 123 13.15 -14.74 -12.62
C THR A 123 13.33 -16.24 -12.78
N ALA A 124 14.52 -16.77 -12.47
CA ALA A 124 14.81 -18.20 -12.49
C ALA A 124 14.07 -19.00 -11.39
N ASP A 125 13.68 -18.33 -10.30
CA ASP A 125 12.97 -18.91 -9.17
C ASP A 125 11.46 -18.68 -9.23
N PHE A 126 11.00 -17.75 -10.09
CA PHE A 126 9.59 -17.42 -10.24
C PHE A 126 8.84 -18.52 -10.99
N LYS A 127 8.00 -19.26 -10.28
CA LYS A 127 7.20 -20.38 -10.82
C LYS A 127 5.94 -19.89 -11.50
N LEU A 128 5.68 -20.39 -12.70
CA LEU A 128 4.42 -20.21 -13.40
C LEU A 128 3.40 -21.28 -12.98
N PRO A 129 2.10 -21.02 -13.12
CA PRO A 129 1.05 -21.99 -12.73
C PRO A 129 1.10 -23.33 -13.46
N ASP A 130 1.70 -23.39 -14.65
CA ASP A 130 1.91 -24.61 -15.45
C ASP A 130 3.18 -25.38 -15.07
N GLY A 131 3.95 -24.90 -14.08
CA GLY A 131 5.09 -25.57 -13.46
C GLY A 131 6.48 -25.05 -13.80
N PRO A 132 6.84 -24.62 -15.01
CA PRO A 132 8.16 -24.05 -15.33
C PRO A 132 8.37 -22.67 -14.70
N THR A 133 9.61 -22.21 -14.66
CA THR A 133 9.98 -20.85 -14.25
C THR A 133 10.03 -19.89 -15.44
N LEU A 134 10.18 -18.60 -15.16
CA LEU A 134 10.42 -17.60 -16.20
C LEU A 134 11.78 -17.77 -16.90
N GLY A 135 12.71 -18.47 -16.24
CA GLY A 135 14.09 -18.65 -16.72
C GLY A 135 15.03 -17.54 -16.24
N PRO A 136 16.31 -17.61 -16.63
CA PRO A 136 17.33 -16.65 -16.21
C PRO A 136 17.02 -15.25 -16.76
N ALA A 137 17.39 -14.23 -16.01
CA ALA A 137 17.33 -12.83 -16.44
C ALA A 137 18.22 -12.61 -17.67
N GLN A 138 17.78 -11.76 -18.58
CA GLN A 138 18.47 -11.45 -19.83
C GLN A 138 19.52 -10.33 -19.67
N ASP A 139 19.37 -9.51 -18.62
CA ASP A 139 20.23 -8.36 -18.33
C ASP A 139 20.27 -8.02 -16.83
N GLY A 140 21.04 -6.98 -16.48
CA GLY A 140 21.21 -6.50 -15.10
C GLY A 140 19.96 -5.82 -14.50
N ASP A 141 18.98 -5.47 -15.32
CA ASP A 141 17.67 -4.96 -14.87
C ASP A 141 16.65 -6.10 -14.67
N CYS A 142 17.11 -7.35 -14.72
CA CYS A 142 16.31 -8.55 -14.48
C CYS A 142 15.19 -8.77 -15.51
N ASN A 143 15.34 -8.30 -16.73
CA ASN A 143 14.35 -8.47 -17.77
C ASN A 143 14.25 -9.93 -18.26
N VAL A 144 13.03 -10.31 -18.66
CA VAL A 144 12.73 -11.57 -19.36
C VAL A 144 11.72 -11.33 -20.47
N ALA A 145 11.66 -12.25 -21.43
CA ALA A 145 10.59 -12.25 -22.42
C ALA A 145 9.23 -12.46 -21.75
N THR A 146 8.25 -11.65 -22.15
CA THR A 146 6.87 -11.79 -21.68
C THR A 146 6.29 -13.13 -22.10
N LYS A 147 5.69 -13.87 -21.16
CA LYS A 147 5.00 -15.14 -21.40
C LYS A 147 3.50 -14.95 -21.26
N ILE A 148 2.75 -15.59 -22.13
CA ILE A 148 1.29 -15.62 -22.08
C ILE A 148 0.87 -17.07 -21.93
N LEU A 149 0.09 -17.37 -20.88
CA LEU A 149 -0.50 -18.66 -20.62
C LEU A 149 -2.01 -18.56 -20.71
N TYR A 150 -2.65 -19.59 -21.24
CA TYR A 150 -4.08 -19.76 -21.17
C TYR A 150 -4.40 -20.90 -20.21
N LEU A 151 -5.19 -20.60 -19.19
CA LEU A 151 -5.54 -21.54 -18.12
C LEU A 151 -7.07 -21.71 -18.12
N TYR A 152 -7.55 -22.93 -18.12
CA TYR A 152 -8.99 -23.16 -17.95
C TYR A 152 -9.34 -23.63 -16.55
N ARG A 153 -10.50 -23.27 -16.04
CA ARG A 153 -11.06 -23.79 -14.79
C ARG A 153 -11.72 -25.13 -15.04
N SER A 154 -11.25 -26.19 -14.39
CA SER A 154 -11.90 -27.48 -14.40
C SER A 154 -13.15 -27.48 -13.52
N LYS A 155 -14.30 -27.93 -14.02
CA LYS A 155 -15.53 -28.13 -13.23
C LYS A 155 -15.45 -29.34 -12.30
N THR A 156 -14.47 -30.26 -12.54
CA THR A 156 -14.32 -31.49 -11.77
C THR A 156 -13.61 -31.23 -10.42
N ASP A 157 -12.48 -30.54 -10.43
CA ASP A 157 -11.65 -30.30 -9.24
C ASP A 157 -11.50 -28.81 -8.88
N ARG A 158 -12.12 -27.92 -9.67
CA ARG A 158 -12.09 -26.45 -9.51
C ARG A 158 -10.69 -25.84 -9.58
N ARG A 159 -9.71 -26.52 -10.16
CA ARG A 159 -8.36 -26.02 -10.36
C ARG A 159 -8.21 -25.35 -11.71
N LEU A 160 -7.31 -24.38 -11.79
CA LEU A 160 -6.82 -23.84 -13.06
C LEU A 160 -5.78 -24.81 -13.63
N LYS A 161 -5.93 -25.15 -14.91
CA LYS A 161 -5.06 -26.07 -15.65
C LYS A 161 -4.68 -25.44 -16.99
N PRO A 162 -3.52 -25.76 -17.57
CA PRO A 162 -3.16 -25.29 -18.89
C PRO A 162 -4.22 -25.68 -19.94
N LEU A 163 -4.60 -24.70 -20.77
CA LEU A 163 -5.44 -24.98 -21.93
C LEU A 163 -4.61 -25.75 -22.97
N PRO A 164 -5.15 -26.80 -23.64
CA PRO A 164 -4.44 -27.51 -24.68
C PRO A 164 -3.94 -26.59 -25.81
N GLU A 165 -2.68 -26.77 -26.23
CA GLU A 165 -2.04 -25.94 -27.26
C GLU A 165 -2.68 -26.08 -28.64
N ASP A 166 -3.32 -27.24 -28.91
CA ASP A 166 -4.04 -27.49 -30.16
C ASP A 166 -5.39 -26.75 -30.28
N GLY A 167 -5.75 -25.97 -29.24
CA GLY A 167 -6.99 -25.21 -29.17
C GLY A 167 -8.24 -26.06 -28.88
N SER A 168 -8.09 -27.34 -28.57
CA SER A 168 -9.23 -28.16 -28.16
C SER A 168 -9.75 -27.76 -26.78
N LEU A 169 -11.08 -27.75 -26.64
CA LEU A 169 -11.71 -27.44 -25.36
C LEU A 169 -11.83 -28.69 -24.48
N PRO A 170 -11.30 -28.67 -23.24
CA PRO A 170 -11.43 -29.78 -22.31
C PRO A 170 -12.89 -30.11 -21.97
N ALA A 171 -13.25 -31.38 -21.88
CA ALA A 171 -14.61 -31.82 -21.56
C ALA A 171 -15.08 -31.33 -20.17
N ASP A 172 -14.13 -31.09 -19.27
CA ASP A 172 -14.39 -30.59 -17.92
C ASP A 172 -14.22 -29.05 -17.78
N LEU A 173 -14.18 -28.31 -18.89
CA LEU A 173 -14.13 -26.86 -18.87
C LEU A 173 -15.38 -26.27 -18.18
N ALA A 174 -15.16 -25.42 -17.18
CA ALA A 174 -16.23 -24.71 -16.50
C ALA A 174 -16.71 -23.48 -17.30
N LEU A 175 -17.97 -23.12 -17.09
CA LEU A 175 -18.53 -21.83 -17.47
C LEU A 175 -18.59 -20.92 -16.24
N THR A 176 -18.58 -19.61 -16.47
CA THR A 176 -18.88 -18.62 -15.43
C THR A 176 -19.77 -17.51 -15.97
N THR A 177 -20.53 -16.88 -15.07
CA THR A 177 -21.36 -15.71 -15.41
C THR A 177 -20.78 -14.48 -14.71
N THR A 178 -20.33 -13.51 -15.49
CA THR A 178 -19.77 -12.26 -14.99
C THR A 178 -20.81 -11.39 -14.28
N LEU A 179 -20.39 -10.37 -13.54
CA LEU A 179 -21.32 -9.40 -12.91
C LEU A 179 -22.22 -8.67 -13.92
N ASP A 180 -21.79 -8.57 -15.17
CA ASP A 180 -22.60 -7.98 -16.25
C ASP A 180 -23.59 -8.99 -16.87
N GLY A 181 -23.74 -10.18 -16.29
CA GLY A 181 -24.68 -11.21 -16.75
C GLY A 181 -24.24 -12.02 -17.98
N ARG A 182 -23.00 -11.88 -18.43
CA ARG A 182 -22.47 -12.61 -19.60
C ARG A 182 -21.90 -13.96 -19.16
N THR A 183 -22.41 -15.05 -19.76
CA THR A 183 -21.87 -16.41 -19.53
C THR A 183 -20.80 -16.71 -20.56
N VAL A 184 -19.61 -17.04 -20.09
CA VAL A 184 -18.40 -17.31 -20.89
C VAL A 184 -17.70 -18.59 -20.45
N ASN A 185 -16.83 -19.14 -21.30
CA ASN A 185 -15.88 -20.15 -20.91
C ASN A 185 -14.94 -19.60 -19.82
N TYR A 186 -14.71 -20.38 -18.76
CA TYR A 186 -13.78 -19.95 -17.72
C TYR A 186 -12.33 -20.25 -18.17
N ILE A 187 -11.87 -19.46 -19.12
CA ILE A 187 -10.49 -19.46 -19.59
C ILE A 187 -9.84 -18.14 -19.21
N VAL A 188 -8.70 -18.21 -18.55
CA VAL A 188 -7.91 -17.05 -18.07
C VAL A 188 -6.71 -16.89 -18.98
N ARG A 189 -6.53 -15.70 -19.55
CA ARG A 189 -5.26 -15.27 -20.12
C ARG A 189 -4.41 -14.66 -19.02
N LEU A 190 -3.30 -15.32 -18.71
CA LEU A 190 -2.30 -14.85 -17.76
C LEU A 190 -1.07 -14.35 -18.53
N GLU A 191 -0.79 -13.07 -18.43
CA GLU A 191 0.44 -12.47 -18.93
C GLU A 191 1.43 -12.31 -17.78
N THR A 192 2.68 -12.75 -17.96
CA THR A 192 3.77 -12.62 -16.98
C THR A 192 5.01 -12.09 -17.69
N GLY A 193 5.61 -11.05 -17.16
CA GLY A 193 6.81 -10.42 -17.69
C GLY A 193 7.50 -9.52 -16.66
N THR A 194 8.34 -8.61 -17.12
CA THR A 194 9.06 -7.67 -16.26
C THR A 194 8.75 -6.23 -16.62
N ILE A 195 8.46 -5.41 -15.60
CA ILE A 195 8.25 -3.95 -15.67
C ILE A 195 8.85 -3.35 -14.41
N ASN A 196 9.57 -2.25 -14.52
CA ASN A 196 10.23 -1.55 -13.41
C ASN A 196 11.11 -2.48 -12.56
N ARG A 197 11.81 -3.40 -13.20
CA ARG A 197 12.60 -4.50 -12.60
C ARG A 197 11.77 -5.49 -11.75
N ALA A 198 10.46 -5.34 -11.69
CA ALA A 198 9.55 -6.27 -11.04
C ALA A 198 9.10 -7.37 -12.00
N ILE A 199 8.77 -8.53 -11.49
CA ILE A 199 7.97 -9.50 -12.23
C ILE A 199 6.50 -9.10 -12.04
N TYR A 200 5.77 -8.86 -13.12
CA TYR A 200 4.34 -8.54 -13.08
C TYR A 200 3.49 -9.67 -13.63
N GLN A 201 2.25 -9.69 -13.19
CA GLN A 201 1.20 -10.53 -13.79
C GLN A 201 -0.07 -9.72 -14.02
N THR A 202 -0.73 -10.03 -15.15
CA THR A 202 -2.12 -9.61 -15.41
C THR A 202 -2.95 -10.80 -15.82
N ALA A 203 -4.14 -10.96 -15.25
CA ALA A 203 -5.05 -12.06 -15.52
C ALA A 203 -6.44 -11.54 -15.87
N VAL A 204 -7.05 -12.10 -16.90
CA VAL A 204 -8.40 -11.73 -17.35
C VAL A 204 -9.08 -12.92 -18.02
N LEU A 205 -10.42 -13.05 -17.91
CA LEU A 205 -11.16 -14.02 -18.69
C LEU A 205 -11.07 -13.69 -20.18
N PHE A 206 -10.55 -14.64 -20.95
CA PHE A 206 -10.29 -14.47 -22.38
C PHE A 206 -10.27 -15.82 -23.08
N ASP A 207 -11.09 -15.98 -24.12
CA ASP A 207 -11.22 -17.23 -24.86
C ASP A 207 -10.59 -17.14 -26.26
N PRO A 208 -9.33 -17.60 -26.43
CA PRO A 208 -8.65 -17.55 -27.73
C PRO A 208 -9.33 -18.46 -28.78
N THR A 209 -10.10 -19.48 -28.36
CA THR A 209 -10.75 -20.41 -29.28
C THR A 209 -11.97 -19.79 -30.01
N LYS A 210 -12.49 -18.68 -29.48
CA LYS A 210 -13.57 -17.88 -30.11
C LYS A 210 -13.08 -16.74 -30.98
N GLY A 211 -11.75 -16.70 -31.26
CA GLY A 211 -11.15 -15.65 -32.08
C GLY A 211 -11.07 -14.31 -31.38
N GLU A 212 -11.18 -14.25 -30.04
CA GLU A 212 -10.91 -13.03 -29.28
C GLU A 212 -9.48 -12.56 -29.55
N LYS A 213 -9.33 -11.25 -29.74
CA LYS A 213 -8.03 -10.62 -29.95
C LYS A 213 -7.81 -9.53 -28.93
N THR A 214 -6.59 -9.44 -28.40
CA THR A 214 -6.20 -8.30 -27.61
C THR A 214 -6.21 -7.03 -28.44
N GLY A 215 -6.54 -5.92 -27.84
CA GLY A 215 -6.56 -4.60 -28.48
C GLY A 215 -7.45 -3.64 -27.69
N PRO A 216 -7.11 -2.35 -27.68
CA PRO A 216 -7.81 -1.36 -26.86
C PRO A 216 -9.25 -1.07 -27.28
N THR A 217 -9.64 -1.46 -28.50
CA THR A 217 -11.00 -1.37 -29.04
C THR A 217 -11.65 -2.75 -29.21
N GLY A 218 -10.98 -3.81 -28.72
CA GLY A 218 -11.42 -5.20 -28.84
C GLY A 218 -12.70 -5.49 -28.06
N ASN A 219 -13.40 -6.56 -28.46
CA ASN A 219 -14.52 -7.09 -27.72
C ASN A 219 -14.01 -8.19 -26.78
N HIS A 220 -14.10 -7.96 -25.49
CA HIS A 220 -13.63 -8.87 -24.43
C HIS A 220 -14.81 -9.31 -23.57
N PRO A 221 -15.64 -10.28 -24.00
CA PRO A 221 -16.89 -10.63 -23.33
C PRO A 221 -16.69 -11.18 -21.91
N GLY A 222 -15.51 -11.74 -21.59
CA GLY A 222 -15.16 -12.20 -20.27
C GLY A 222 -14.76 -11.10 -19.30
N TRP A 223 -14.37 -9.91 -19.80
CA TRP A 223 -13.97 -8.79 -18.98
C TRP A 223 -15.13 -7.79 -18.80
N ASN A 224 -15.38 -7.41 -17.54
CA ASN A 224 -16.46 -6.47 -17.19
C ASN A 224 -16.02 -4.98 -17.21
N GLY A 225 -14.84 -4.68 -17.75
CA GLY A 225 -14.28 -3.32 -17.80
C GLY A 225 -13.67 -2.83 -16.48
N ARG A 226 -13.60 -3.66 -15.44
CA ARG A 226 -13.16 -3.33 -14.09
C ARG A 226 -11.89 -4.08 -13.74
N ALA A 227 -11.09 -3.52 -12.85
CA ALA A 227 -9.83 -4.14 -12.45
C ALA A 227 -9.65 -4.17 -10.93
N VAL A 228 -8.92 -5.18 -10.45
CA VAL A 228 -8.43 -5.28 -9.08
C VAL A 228 -6.91 -5.31 -9.14
N TYR A 229 -6.27 -4.42 -8.38
CA TYR A 229 -4.82 -4.44 -8.20
C TYR A 229 -4.50 -5.05 -6.83
N VAL A 230 -3.82 -6.19 -6.84
CA VAL A 230 -3.54 -6.99 -5.65
C VAL A 230 -2.18 -6.63 -5.06
N PHE A 231 -2.16 -6.24 -3.79
CA PHE A 231 -0.97 -5.90 -3.01
C PHE A 231 -0.68 -6.98 -1.96
N GLY A 232 0.57 -7.43 -1.89
CA GLY A 232 1.01 -8.40 -0.89
C GLY A 232 1.47 -7.77 0.42
N GLY A 233 1.34 -8.51 1.51
CA GLY A 233 1.70 -8.10 2.87
C GLY A 233 3.20 -8.14 3.19
N GLY A 234 3.54 -8.06 4.49
CA GLY A 234 4.90 -8.02 5.00
C GLY A 234 5.50 -6.61 5.01
N ALA A 235 6.79 -6.51 5.25
CA ALA A 235 7.60 -5.29 5.05
C ALA A 235 9.09 -5.65 5.20
N THR A 236 9.90 -5.42 4.17
CA THR A 236 11.35 -5.64 4.18
C THR A 236 12.10 -4.52 3.46
N ALA A 237 13.44 -4.58 3.49
CA ALA A 237 14.27 -3.55 2.90
C ALA A 237 14.46 -3.65 1.37
N GLY A 238 14.12 -4.77 0.74
CA GLY A 238 14.34 -4.96 -0.70
C GLY A 238 15.68 -5.61 -1.05
N TYR A 239 16.37 -5.04 -2.05
CA TYR A 239 17.61 -5.52 -2.66
C TYR A 239 17.46 -6.75 -3.56
N HIS A 240 16.24 -7.19 -3.81
CA HIS A 240 15.96 -8.33 -4.68
C HIS A 240 14.62 -8.16 -5.42
N GLN A 241 14.45 -8.93 -6.49
CA GLN A 241 13.30 -8.81 -7.39
C GLN A 241 12.00 -9.39 -6.80
N GLY A 242 12.13 -10.40 -5.94
CA GLY A 242 11.01 -11.18 -5.42
C GLY A 242 10.54 -12.27 -6.40
N SER A 243 10.06 -13.37 -5.82
CA SER A 243 9.64 -14.57 -6.56
C SER A 243 8.14 -14.86 -6.43
N ARG A 244 7.34 -13.89 -5.92
CA ARG A 244 5.88 -14.00 -5.81
C ARG A 244 5.21 -12.65 -5.99
N VAL A 245 4.02 -12.66 -6.57
CA VAL A 245 3.08 -11.54 -6.65
C VAL A 245 2.04 -11.62 -5.53
N GLY A 246 1.07 -10.71 -5.51
CA GLY A 246 -0.03 -10.75 -4.54
C GLY A 246 -0.81 -12.08 -4.59
N GLU A 247 -1.24 -12.56 -3.44
CA GLU A 247 -1.74 -13.94 -3.26
C GLU A 247 -3.03 -14.24 -4.04
N ASP A 248 -3.92 -13.25 -4.21
CA ASP A 248 -5.22 -13.42 -4.90
C ASP A 248 -5.15 -13.19 -6.42
N MET A 249 -3.94 -13.25 -7.02
CA MET A 249 -3.74 -12.97 -8.46
C MET A 249 -4.63 -13.85 -9.38
N LEU A 250 -4.89 -15.09 -9.00
CA LEU A 250 -5.77 -16.02 -9.69
C LEU A 250 -7.02 -16.37 -8.86
N GLY A 251 -7.46 -15.45 -8.01
CA GLY A 251 -8.61 -15.62 -7.14
C GLY A 251 -9.91 -15.84 -7.89
N ASP A 252 -10.65 -16.91 -7.51
CA ASP A 252 -11.91 -17.27 -8.14
C ASP A 252 -12.98 -16.18 -7.96
N ASP A 253 -13.04 -15.57 -6.78
CA ASP A 253 -13.97 -14.49 -6.47
C ASP A 253 -13.79 -13.25 -7.34
N LEU A 254 -12.60 -13.02 -7.85
CA LEU A 254 -12.28 -11.92 -8.75
C LEU A 254 -12.55 -12.30 -10.21
N LEU A 255 -11.87 -13.36 -10.69
CA LEU A 255 -11.89 -13.73 -12.10
C LEU A 255 -13.26 -14.23 -12.55
N SER A 256 -13.95 -15.08 -11.76
CA SER A 256 -15.27 -15.61 -12.14
C SER A 256 -16.32 -14.51 -12.38
N ARG A 257 -16.13 -13.35 -11.77
CA ARG A 257 -17.02 -12.19 -11.89
C ARG A 257 -16.62 -11.23 -13.02
N GLY A 258 -15.55 -11.55 -13.74
CA GLY A 258 -15.11 -10.78 -14.91
C GLY A 258 -14.18 -9.62 -14.59
N PHE A 259 -13.65 -9.50 -13.37
CA PHE A 259 -12.59 -8.53 -13.09
C PHE A 259 -11.29 -8.92 -13.79
N ALA A 260 -10.56 -7.93 -14.29
CA ALA A 260 -9.14 -8.12 -14.55
C ALA A 260 -8.37 -8.00 -13.22
N VAL A 261 -7.34 -8.84 -13.06
CA VAL A 261 -6.51 -8.85 -11.85
C VAL A 261 -5.06 -8.53 -12.22
N MET A 262 -4.44 -7.63 -11.49
CA MET A 262 -3.07 -7.17 -11.72
C MET A 262 -2.28 -7.23 -10.42
N SER A 263 -1.00 -7.56 -10.52
CA SER A 263 -0.04 -7.48 -9.40
C SER A 263 1.40 -7.49 -9.90
N SER A 264 2.34 -7.23 -8.99
CA SER A 264 3.76 -7.37 -9.26
C SER A 264 4.53 -7.77 -8.01
N THR A 265 5.76 -8.25 -8.18
CA THR A 265 6.63 -8.58 -7.05
C THR A 265 7.01 -7.34 -6.23
N MET A 266 7.09 -6.14 -6.84
CA MET A 266 7.31 -4.85 -6.14
C MET A 266 6.04 -4.28 -5.50
N SER A 267 4.90 -4.91 -5.71
CA SER A 267 3.66 -4.64 -4.97
C SER A 267 3.45 -5.61 -3.80
N VAL A 268 4.46 -6.42 -3.48
CA VAL A 268 4.52 -7.25 -2.26
C VAL A 268 5.48 -6.58 -1.29
N MET A 269 4.96 -6.06 -0.18
CA MET A 269 5.77 -5.27 0.76
C MET A 269 6.83 -6.13 1.48
N ALA A 270 6.65 -7.45 1.53
CA ALA A 270 7.66 -8.41 1.94
C ALA A 270 8.85 -8.52 0.95
N THR A 271 8.72 -8.01 -0.26
CA THR A 271 9.85 -7.88 -1.20
C THR A 271 10.54 -6.54 -1.03
N VAL A 272 9.77 -5.44 -0.97
CA VAL A 272 10.32 -4.09 -0.84
C VAL A 272 9.39 -3.19 -0.01
N GLY A 273 9.91 -2.62 1.08
CA GLY A 273 9.16 -1.73 1.98
C GLY A 273 9.05 -0.29 1.46
N SER A 274 8.96 -0.09 0.14
CA SER A 274 8.85 1.22 -0.49
C SER A 274 7.53 1.35 -1.26
N ASP A 275 6.57 2.04 -0.64
CA ASP A 275 5.28 2.35 -1.27
C ASP A 275 5.41 3.26 -2.50
N VAL A 276 6.45 4.08 -2.60
CA VAL A 276 6.73 4.90 -3.79
C VAL A 276 7.09 4.02 -4.99
N LEU A 277 7.97 3.04 -4.79
CA LEU A 277 8.34 2.08 -5.83
C LEU A 277 7.15 1.19 -6.20
N SER A 278 6.35 0.80 -5.21
CA SER A 278 5.10 0.07 -5.42
C SER A 278 4.10 0.87 -6.25
N ALA A 279 3.91 2.17 -5.95
CA ALA A 279 3.03 3.07 -6.71
C ALA A 279 3.49 3.22 -8.17
N GLU A 280 4.79 3.42 -8.38
CA GLU A 280 5.39 3.54 -9.70
C GLU A 280 5.15 2.26 -10.51
N THR A 281 5.48 1.11 -9.93
CA THR A 281 5.28 -0.18 -10.60
C THR A 281 3.79 -0.45 -10.88
N ALA A 282 2.90 -0.13 -9.94
CA ALA A 282 1.46 -0.29 -10.13
C ALA A 282 0.92 0.57 -11.28
N SER A 283 1.40 1.81 -11.40
CA SER A 283 1.00 2.69 -12.50
C SER A 283 1.44 2.15 -13.86
N MET A 284 2.68 1.64 -13.96
CA MET A 284 3.23 1.06 -15.19
C MET A 284 2.55 -0.27 -15.58
N VAL A 285 2.22 -1.12 -14.61
CA VAL A 285 1.47 -2.37 -14.88
C VAL A 285 0.04 -2.08 -15.32
N LYS A 286 -0.64 -1.09 -14.70
CA LYS A 286 -1.96 -0.61 -15.12
C LYS A 286 -1.92 -0.02 -16.53
N GLU A 287 -0.90 0.79 -16.86
CA GLU A 287 -0.63 1.31 -18.20
C GLU A 287 -0.55 0.19 -19.23
N ARG A 288 0.31 -0.81 -19.00
CA ARG A 288 0.47 -1.99 -19.84
C ARG A 288 -0.84 -2.73 -20.07
N PHE A 289 -1.66 -2.91 -19.02
CA PHE A 289 -2.96 -3.56 -19.13
C PHE A 289 -3.92 -2.77 -20.02
N ILE A 290 -4.00 -1.44 -19.81
CA ILE A 290 -4.89 -0.56 -20.60
C ILE A 290 -4.49 -0.55 -22.08
N GLU A 291 -3.21 -0.56 -22.38
CA GLU A 291 -2.70 -0.62 -23.76
C GLU A 291 -3.02 -1.96 -24.44
N THR A 292 -3.14 -3.02 -23.65
CA THR A 292 -3.47 -4.36 -24.15
C THR A 292 -4.98 -4.60 -24.32
N PHE A 293 -5.82 -4.05 -23.43
CA PHE A 293 -7.25 -4.38 -23.38
C PHE A 293 -8.19 -3.17 -23.49
N GLY A 294 -7.66 -1.96 -23.41
CA GLY A 294 -8.45 -0.73 -23.40
C GLY A 294 -8.67 -0.14 -22.02
N PRO A 295 -9.38 1.00 -21.94
CA PRO A 295 -9.56 1.74 -20.70
C PRO A 295 -10.30 0.93 -19.62
N VAL A 296 -9.77 0.99 -18.40
CA VAL A 296 -10.40 0.42 -17.21
C VAL A 296 -11.42 1.41 -16.65
N ARG A 297 -12.62 0.96 -16.35
CA ARG A 297 -13.69 1.79 -15.78
C ARG A 297 -13.35 2.30 -14.39
N TYR A 298 -12.78 1.44 -13.54
CA TYR A 298 -12.17 1.73 -12.25
C TYR A 298 -11.27 0.58 -11.79
N THR A 299 -10.36 0.92 -10.90
CA THR A 299 -9.39 -0.02 -10.30
C THR A 299 -9.59 -0.07 -8.80
N ILE A 300 -9.84 -1.25 -8.24
CA ILE A 300 -9.96 -1.51 -6.81
C ILE A 300 -8.60 -1.96 -6.28
N GLY A 301 -8.10 -1.32 -5.22
CA GLY A 301 -6.98 -1.82 -4.44
C GLY A 301 -7.43 -2.94 -3.50
N TRP A 302 -6.64 -4.02 -3.44
CA TRP A 302 -6.95 -5.22 -2.66
C TRP A 302 -5.70 -5.74 -1.97
N GLY A 303 -5.77 -6.10 -0.69
CA GLY A 303 -4.65 -6.70 0.04
C GLY A 303 -4.61 -6.33 1.50
N GLY A 304 -4.02 -7.21 2.31
CA GLY A 304 -3.95 -7.07 3.77
C GLY A 304 -2.56 -6.68 4.29
N SER A 305 -2.49 -6.22 5.56
CA SER A 305 -1.24 -5.93 6.26
C SER A 305 -0.38 -4.89 5.51
N GLY A 306 0.84 -5.22 5.11
CA GLY A 306 1.65 -4.35 4.24
C GLY A 306 0.96 -3.99 2.93
N GLY A 307 0.06 -4.84 2.41
CA GLY A 307 -0.81 -4.52 1.27
C GLY A 307 -1.79 -3.39 1.56
N SER A 308 -2.30 -3.30 2.78
CA SER A 308 -3.16 -2.18 3.20
C SER A 308 -2.41 -0.86 3.27
N MET A 309 -1.16 -0.88 3.77
CA MET A 309 -0.30 0.31 3.83
C MET A 309 -0.04 0.88 2.43
N GLN A 310 0.26 0.00 1.45
CA GLN A 310 0.44 0.38 0.06
C GLN A 310 -0.82 1.03 -0.50
N GLN A 311 -1.99 0.42 -0.32
CA GLN A 311 -3.27 0.97 -0.77
C GLN A 311 -3.53 2.37 -0.21
N HIS A 312 -3.39 2.55 1.11
CA HIS A 312 -3.59 3.84 1.77
C HIS A 312 -2.63 4.92 1.23
N LEU A 313 -1.34 4.59 1.12
CA LEU A 313 -0.32 5.55 0.68
C LEU A 313 -0.42 5.87 -0.81
N ILE A 314 -0.71 4.85 -1.66
CA ILE A 314 -0.89 5.04 -3.10
C ILE A 314 -2.14 5.90 -3.36
N ALA A 315 -3.26 5.59 -2.74
CA ALA A 315 -4.50 6.35 -2.90
C ALA A 315 -4.35 7.81 -2.41
N ASN A 316 -3.63 8.02 -1.31
CA ASN A 316 -3.41 9.36 -0.76
C ASN A 316 -2.41 10.19 -1.57
N ASN A 317 -1.31 9.59 -2.03
CA ASN A 317 -0.17 10.31 -2.60
C ASN A 317 -0.13 10.27 -4.14
N TYR A 318 -0.78 9.28 -4.77
CA TYR A 318 -0.79 9.07 -6.23
C TYR A 318 -2.23 8.84 -6.73
N PRO A 319 -3.12 9.83 -6.56
CA PRO A 319 -4.53 9.70 -6.94
C PRO A 319 -4.70 9.34 -8.43
N GLY A 320 -5.63 8.44 -8.71
CA GLY A 320 -5.93 7.94 -10.07
C GLY A 320 -5.27 6.59 -10.40
N ILE A 321 -4.32 6.08 -9.59
CA ILE A 321 -3.88 4.68 -9.70
C ILE A 321 -5.00 3.76 -9.20
N LEU A 322 -5.57 4.07 -8.03
CA LEU A 322 -6.69 3.36 -7.42
C LEU A 322 -7.91 4.28 -7.30
N ASP A 323 -9.08 3.75 -7.61
CA ASP A 323 -10.36 4.48 -7.57
C ASP A 323 -11.18 4.16 -6.30
N GLY A 324 -10.90 3.04 -5.65
CA GLY A 324 -11.39 2.61 -4.34
C GLY A 324 -10.45 1.61 -3.73
N ILE A 325 -10.45 1.46 -2.41
CA ILE A 325 -9.54 0.54 -1.72
C ILE A 325 -10.25 -0.33 -0.69
N ILE A 326 -9.81 -1.59 -0.60
CA ILE A 326 -10.23 -2.56 0.42
C ILE A 326 -8.98 -2.97 1.22
N PRO A 327 -8.51 -2.10 2.14
CA PRO A 327 -7.38 -2.43 3.00
C PRO A 327 -7.79 -3.46 4.04
N GLY A 328 -7.17 -4.65 4.02
CA GLY A 328 -7.43 -5.70 5.00
C GLY A 328 -6.41 -5.70 6.13
N SER A 329 -6.81 -6.12 7.33
CA SER A 329 -5.89 -6.16 8.50
C SER A 329 -5.02 -4.90 8.58
N SER A 330 -5.67 -3.77 8.55
CA SER A 330 -5.22 -2.46 8.08
C SER A 330 -4.20 -1.79 9.00
N PHE A 331 -3.23 -1.08 8.40
CA PHE A 331 -2.33 -0.13 9.04
C PHE A 331 -2.26 1.16 8.23
N PRO A 332 -2.12 2.33 8.86
CA PRO A 332 -2.03 3.60 8.14
C PRO A 332 -0.80 3.72 7.22
N ASP A 333 0.36 3.37 7.75
CA ASP A 333 1.67 3.38 7.10
C ASP A 333 2.69 2.58 7.91
N LEU A 334 3.83 2.29 7.29
CA LEU A 334 4.90 1.53 7.93
C LEU A 334 5.64 2.32 9.02
N TYR A 335 5.91 3.60 8.77
CA TYR A 335 6.86 4.36 9.62
C TYR A 335 6.27 4.80 10.96
N THR A 336 4.96 4.94 11.06
CA THR A 336 4.29 5.12 12.36
C THR A 336 4.03 3.79 13.07
N LEU A 337 4.17 2.65 12.38
CA LEU A 337 4.10 1.32 12.99
C LEU A 337 5.43 0.89 13.62
N VAL A 338 6.57 1.36 13.07
CA VAL A 338 7.91 1.05 13.61
C VAL A 338 8.05 1.35 15.11
N PRO A 339 7.61 2.52 15.64
CA PRO A 339 7.65 2.78 17.08
C PRO A 339 6.92 1.75 17.92
N TYR A 340 5.75 1.28 17.49
CA TYR A 340 5.01 0.24 18.21
C TYR A 340 5.83 -1.05 18.35
N ALA A 341 6.37 -1.55 17.23
CA ALA A 341 7.19 -2.78 17.25
C ALA A 341 8.46 -2.61 18.10
N ALA A 342 9.17 -1.48 17.92
CA ALA A 342 10.39 -1.17 18.67
C ALA A 342 10.15 -1.05 20.17
N ASP A 343 9.06 -0.38 20.58
CA ASP A 343 8.67 -0.22 21.98
C ASP A 343 8.33 -1.57 22.62
N CYS A 344 7.68 -2.49 21.90
CA CYS A 344 7.47 -3.86 22.34
C CYS A 344 8.78 -4.57 22.71
N SER A 345 9.83 -4.42 21.89
CA SER A 345 11.13 -5.00 22.16
C SER A 345 11.79 -4.38 23.39
N LEU A 346 11.80 -3.05 23.48
CA LEU A 346 12.38 -2.33 24.61
C LEU A 346 11.67 -2.67 25.93
N MET A 347 10.32 -2.69 25.94
CA MET A 347 9.53 -3.07 27.13
C MET A 347 9.78 -4.52 27.51
N GLY A 348 9.83 -5.44 26.53
CA GLY A 348 10.10 -6.87 26.78
C GLY A 348 11.43 -7.10 27.47
N ARG A 349 12.46 -6.36 27.06
CA ARG A 349 13.77 -6.41 27.73
C ARG A 349 13.66 -5.94 29.20
N VAL A 350 13.00 -4.82 29.46
CA VAL A 350 12.81 -4.34 30.84
C VAL A 350 12.04 -5.34 31.68
N PHE A 351 10.94 -5.90 31.15
CA PHE A 351 10.15 -6.88 31.89
C PHE A 351 10.93 -8.16 32.21
N SER A 352 11.86 -8.59 31.36
CA SER A 352 12.70 -9.76 31.60
C SER A 352 13.83 -9.51 32.61
N GLU A 353 14.30 -8.25 32.70
CA GLU A 353 15.42 -7.84 33.61
C GLU A 353 14.93 -7.17 34.91
N SER A 354 13.60 -7.00 35.06
CA SER A 354 13.01 -6.29 36.20
C SER A 354 13.23 -7.04 37.51
N LYS A 355 13.60 -6.29 38.53
CA LYS A 355 13.67 -6.78 39.92
C LYS A 355 12.35 -6.66 40.66
N THR A 356 11.47 -5.74 40.22
CA THR A 356 10.16 -5.47 40.81
C THR A 356 9.15 -6.59 40.45
N GLY A 357 9.40 -7.28 39.32
CA GLY A 357 8.51 -8.30 38.78
C GLY A 357 7.30 -7.69 38.03
N TRP A 358 6.74 -8.45 37.07
CA TRP A 358 5.61 -8.06 36.28
C TRP A 358 4.70 -9.25 36.01
N THR A 359 3.42 -9.14 36.35
CA THR A 359 2.43 -10.11 35.92
C THR A 359 2.05 -9.84 34.44
N ASP A 360 1.42 -10.80 33.78
CA ASP A 360 0.99 -10.62 32.39
C ASP A 360 -0.11 -9.55 32.24
N GLU A 361 -0.98 -9.39 33.27
CA GLU A 361 -1.96 -8.31 33.35
C GLU A 361 -1.28 -6.93 33.42
N GLN A 362 -0.23 -6.81 34.21
CA GLN A 362 0.53 -5.57 34.34
C GLN A 362 1.30 -5.24 33.05
N LYS A 363 1.92 -6.24 32.40
CA LYS A 363 2.55 -6.05 31.08
C LYS A 363 1.50 -5.62 30.03
N ARG A 364 0.34 -6.27 30.02
CA ARG A 364 -0.79 -5.92 29.16
C ARG A 364 -1.26 -4.49 29.42
N ALA A 365 -1.48 -4.10 30.66
CA ALA A 365 -1.90 -2.75 31.01
C ALA A 365 -0.86 -1.70 30.59
N ALA A 366 0.41 -1.92 30.86
CA ALA A 366 1.49 -1.00 30.50
C ALA A 366 1.69 -0.85 29.00
N SER A 367 1.42 -1.90 28.22
CA SER A 367 1.52 -1.88 26.75
C SER A 367 0.21 -1.50 26.06
N GLY A 368 -0.93 -1.58 26.73
CA GLY A 368 -2.26 -1.32 26.14
C GLY A 368 -2.82 -2.47 25.30
N LEU A 369 -2.06 -3.53 25.07
CA LEU A 369 -2.39 -4.63 24.17
C LEU A 369 -3.49 -5.55 24.72
N ASN A 370 -4.10 -6.33 23.83
CA ASN A 370 -5.03 -7.41 24.22
C ASN A 370 -4.33 -8.50 25.03
N THR A 371 -3.11 -8.83 24.67
CA THR A 371 -2.22 -9.77 25.38
C THR A 371 -0.76 -9.38 25.17
N TRP A 372 0.09 -9.61 26.18
CA TRP A 372 1.52 -9.38 26.06
C TRP A 372 2.17 -10.26 24.97
N ALA A 373 1.60 -11.40 24.66
CA ALA A 373 2.10 -12.29 23.61
C ALA A 373 2.09 -11.63 22.20
N THR A 374 1.30 -10.59 21.97
CA THR A 374 1.37 -9.77 20.75
C THR A 374 2.74 -9.11 20.59
N CYS A 375 3.30 -8.57 21.68
CA CYS A 375 4.68 -8.04 21.66
C CYS A 375 5.73 -9.13 21.37
N ALA A 376 5.51 -10.36 21.85
CA ALA A 376 6.41 -11.47 21.52
C ALA A 376 6.41 -11.77 20.01
N GLN A 377 5.26 -11.67 19.33
CA GLN A 377 5.19 -11.80 17.88
C GLN A 377 5.95 -10.67 17.14
N TRP A 378 5.78 -9.41 17.58
CA TRP A 378 6.58 -8.31 17.04
C TRP A 378 8.07 -8.55 17.18
N ASN A 379 8.51 -8.98 18.36
CA ASN A 379 9.91 -9.26 18.66
C ASN A 379 10.48 -10.42 17.85
N GLN A 380 9.65 -11.43 17.56
CA GLN A 380 10.08 -12.63 16.84
C GLN A 380 10.15 -12.39 15.33
N PHE A 381 9.17 -11.65 14.74
CA PHE A 381 9.00 -11.62 13.30
C PHE A 381 9.43 -10.31 12.64
N PHE A 382 9.38 -9.17 13.35
CA PHE A 382 9.52 -7.88 12.68
C PHE A 382 10.67 -7.01 13.27
N VAL A 383 10.84 -6.94 14.58
CA VAL A 383 11.84 -6.04 15.15
C VAL A 383 13.27 -6.34 14.67
N PRO A 384 13.72 -7.61 14.62
CA PRO A 384 15.06 -7.92 14.12
C PRO A 384 15.26 -7.48 12.67
N GLU A 385 14.22 -7.57 11.85
CA GLU A 385 14.25 -7.22 10.43
C GLU A 385 14.18 -5.70 10.22
N TRP A 386 13.40 -4.98 11.03
CA TRP A 386 13.16 -3.55 10.84
C TRP A 386 14.20 -2.64 11.46
N MET A 387 14.68 -3.00 12.64
CA MET A 387 15.52 -2.13 13.46
C MET A 387 17.00 -2.40 13.28
N PHE A 388 17.39 -3.62 12.95
CA PHE A 388 18.79 -4.03 12.92
C PHE A 388 19.34 -4.07 11.50
N THR A 389 20.58 -3.63 11.33
CA THR A 389 21.30 -3.77 10.05
C THR A 389 22.01 -5.12 9.94
N ARG A 390 22.13 -5.84 11.05
CA ARG A 390 22.64 -7.20 11.16
C ARG A 390 21.77 -7.99 12.11
N GLN A 391 21.80 -9.32 12.00
CA GLN A 391 21.13 -10.16 12.98
C GLN A 391 21.73 -9.93 14.39
N ALA A 392 20.95 -9.28 15.25
CA ALA A 392 21.42 -8.91 16.60
C ALA A 392 21.52 -10.11 17.53
N ASP A 393 20.64 -11.10 17.39
CA ASP A 393 20.66 -12.35 18.14
C ASP A 393 20.75 -13.56 17.18
N PRO A 394 21.87 -14.31 17.16
CA PRO A 394 22.03 -15.49 16.31
C PRO A 394 21.06 -16.63 16.65
N LYS A 395 20.37 -16.55 17.79
CA LYS A 395 19.33 -17.52 18.17
C LYS A 395 17.97 -17.25 17.51
N ILE A 396 17.72 -16.01 17.08
CA ILE A 396 16.50 -15.63 16.36
C ILE A 396 16.72 -15.96 14.88
N LYS A 397 16.12 -17.06 14.43
CA LYS A 397 16.12 -17.42 12.99
C LYS A 397 14.84 -16.90 12.34
N LEU A 398 14.96 -15.81 11.58
CA LEU A 398 13.87 -15.34 10.76
C LEU A 398 13.72 -16.27 9.54
N PRO A 399 12.50 -16.68 9.17
CA PRO A 399 12.27 -17.43 7.94
C PRO A 399 12.80 -16.65 6.73
N GLY A 400 13.66 -17.28 5.92
CA GLY A 400 14.24 -16.64 4.73
C GLY A 400 15.48 -15.78 4.97
N PHE A 401 15.96 -15.65 6.21
CA PHE A 401 17.16 -14.88 6.58
C PHE A 401 18.27 -15.79 7.12
N LYS A 402 19.51 -15.56 6.69
CA LYS A 402 20.70 -16.28 7.15
C LYS A 402 21.72 -15.29 7.65
N ASP A 403 22.01 -15.28 8.95
CA ASP A 403 23.10 -14.51 9.59
C ASP A 403 23.12 -13.00 9.26
N SER A 404 22.08 -12.46 8.65
CA SER A 404 21.94 -11.05 8.30
C SER A 404 20.44 -10.68 8.25
N ASN A 405 20.13 -9.39 8.31
CA ASN A 405 18.77 -8.88 8.15
C ASN A 405 18.35 -8.78 6.68
N CYS A 406 19.26 -9.07 5.77
CA CYS A 406 18.95 -9.16 4.34
C CYS A 406 18.30 -10.51 4.04
N HIS A 407 17.39 -10.51 3.07
CA HIS A 407 16.84 -11.73 2.53
C HIS A 407 17.96 -12.68 2.09
N ALA A 408 17.80 -13.98 2.29
CA ALA A 408 18.84 -14.99 2.06
C ALA A 408 19.37 -15.03 0.61
N ILE A 409 18.60 -14.51 -0.35
CA ILE A 409 19.02 -14.40 -1.75
C ILE A 409 20.14 -13.35 -1.95
N VAL A 410 20.24 -12.35 -1.06
CA VAL A 410 21.27 -11.33 -1.12
C VAL A 410 22.60 -11.92 -0.62
N PRO A 411 23.63 -12.02 -1.46
CA PRO A 411 24.93 -12.55 -1.06
C PRO A 411 25.50 -11.81 0.15
N ARG A 412 26.06 -12.57 1.11
CA ARG A 412 26.55 -12.01 2.37
C ARG A 412 27.63 -10.95 2.19
N GLU A 413 28.49 -11.12 1.20
CA GLU A 413 29.57 -10.19 0.85
C GLU A 413 29.06 -8.83 0.37
N LEU A 414 27.79 -8.76 -0.10
CA LEU A 414 27.14 -7.53 -0.51
C LEU A 414 26.39 -6.84 0.63
N THR A 415 26.22 -7.51 1.76
CA THR A 415 25.52 -6.94 2.91
C THR A 415 26.41 -6.03 3.74
N TYR A 416 25.82 -5.09 4.45
CA TYR A 416 26.51 -4.18 5.35
C TYR A 416 27.25 -4.92 6.48
N ASP A 417 28.51 -4.56 6.64
CA ASP A 417 29.32 -4.88 7.82
C ASP A 417 30.16 -3.65 8.17
N PRO A 418 30.13 -3.16 9.42
CA PRO A 418 30.80 -1.91 9.78
C PRO A 418 32.33 -1.94 9.61
N GLN A 419 32.93 -3.12 9.56
CA GLN A 419 34.36 -3.31 9.41
C GLN A 419 34.78 -3.79 8.02
N ARG A 420 34.01 -4.74 7.44
CA ARG A 420 34.37 -5.43 6.21
C ARG A 420 33.74 -4.81 4.97
N ASN A 421 32.49 -4.32 5.08
CA ASN A 421 31.72 -3.72 3.99
C ASN A 421 30.82 -2.59 4.49
N PRO A 422 31.38 -1.44 4.92
CA PRO A 422 30.59 -0.32 5.44
C PRO A 422 29.66 0.32 4.39
N GLY A 423 29.91 0.09 3.11
CA GLY A 423 29.05 0.53 1.99
C GLY A 423 28.02 -0.49 1.52
N GLY A 424 27.95 -1.67 2.16
CA GLY A 424 27.05 -2.75 1.77
C GLY A 424 25.58 -2.48 2.02
N ALA A 425 24.73 -3.38 1.52
CA ALA A 425 23.28 -3.30 1.67
C ALA A 425 22.88 -3.33 3.15
N ARG A 426 22.27 -2.26 3.62
CA ARG A 426 21.63 -2.18 4.95
C ARG A 426 20.18 -2.59 4.82
N CYS A 427 19.84 -3.75 5.34
CA CYS A 427 18.51 -4.33 5.19
C CYS A 427 17.58 -4.00 6.37
N ASP A 428 17.68 -2.81 6.89
CA ASP A 428 16.70 -2.24 7.80
C ASP A 428 15.59 -1.49 7.01
N ILE A 429 14.45 -1.30 7.63
CA ILE A 429 13.29 -0.72 6.95
C ILE A 429 13.49 0.75 6.52
N PHE A 430 14.35 1.50 7.18
CA PHE A 430 14.64 2.88 6.79
C PHE A 430 15.36 2.93 5.45
N SER A 431 16.19 1.92 5.16
CA SER A 431 16.90 1.80 3.89
C SER A 431 15.98 1.65 2.68
N ALA A 432 14.78 1.07 2.85
CA ALA A 432 13.76 1.00 1.81
C ALA A 432 13.22 2.38 1.40
N ALA A 433 13.23 3.34 2.32
CA ALA A 433 12.77 4.72 2.06
C ALA A 433 13.92 5.72 1.79
N ARG A 434 15.15 5.24 1.57
CA ARG A 434 16.34 6.08 1.39
C ARG A 434 16.14 7.23 0.41
N ASN A 435 15.48 6.98 -0.71
CA ASN A 435 15.23 8.00 -1.73
C ASN A 435 14.29 9.11 -1.24
N SER A 436 13.38 8.82 -0.33
CA SER A 436 12.40 9.79 0.18
C SER A 436 12.87 10.52 1.43
N ILE A 437 13.47 9.80 2.38
CA ILE A 437 13.88 10.40 3.67
C ILE A 437 15.32 10.88 3.68
N GLY A 438 16.15 10.44 2.72
CA GLY A 438 17.55 10.82 2.60
C GLY A 438 18.48 10.03 3.53
N PHE A 439 19.74 10.43 3.55
CA PHE A 439 20.80 9.75 4.29
C PHE A 439 21.90 10.72 4.73
N ASP A 440 22.63 10.37 5.77
CA ASP A 440 23.83 11.10 6.19
C ASP A 440 24.98 10.83 5.22
N ARG A 441 25.54 11.89 4.64
CA ARG A 441 26.65 11.79 3.68
C ARG A 441 27.93 11.23 4.26
N LYS A 442 28.18 11.43 5.56
CA LYS A 442 29.41 10.99 6.21
C LYS A 442 29.40 9.49 6.46
N THR A 443 28.26 8.97 6.93
CA THR A 443 28.11 7.54 7.28
C THR A 443 27.48 6.73 6.16
N GLY A 444 26.80 7.36 5.20
CA GLY A 444 26.01 6.68 4.19
C GLY A 444 24.73 6.04 4.72
N ALA A 445 24.44 6.14 6.02
CA ALA A 445 23.26 5.57 6.64
C ALA A 445 22.02 6.42 6.32
N THR A 446 20.89 5.76 6.01
CA THR A 446 19.59 6.43 5.88
C THR A 446 19.19 7.02 7.22
N TYR A 447 18.62 8.24 7.21
CA TYR A 447 18.15 8.90 8.43
C TYR A 447 17.17 8.02 9.20
N ARG A 448 17.29 8.04 10.54
CA ARG A 448 16.45 7.29 11.46
C ARG A 448 15.31 8.15 11.96
N THR A 449 14.09 7.66 11.84
CA THR A 449 12.88 8.41 12.25
C THR A 449 12.22 7.85 13.50
N PHE A 450 12.80 6.83 14.13
CA PHE A 450 12.38 6.34 15.44
C PHE A 450 12.90 7.27 16.54
N ASP A 451 11.98 7.71 17.41
CA ASP A 451 12.27 8.54 18.59
C ASP A 451 11.51 8.01 19.81
N ASN A 452 12.14 8.01 20.97
CA ASN A 452 11.44 7.74 22.22
C ASN A 452 11.84 8.67 23.39
N VAL A 453 12.46 9.83 23.05
CA VAL A 453 12.79 10.85 24.04
C VAL A 453 11.52 11.46 24.59
N GLY A 454 11.37 11.49 25.91
CA GLY A 454 10.22 12.08 26.61
C GLY A 454 9.00 11.18 26.71
N VAL A 455 8.96 10.04 26.02
CA VAL A 455 7.83 9.09 26.07
C VAL A 455 7.74 8.45 27.45
N GLN A 456 6.54 8.47 28.06
CA GLN A 456 6.26 7.97 29.40
C GLN A 456 5.59 6.59 29.30
N TYR A 457 6.37 5.54 29.10
CA TYR A 457 5.84 4.19 28.95
C TYR A 457 5.03 3.74 30.15
N GLY A 458 3.80 3.24 29.91
CA GLY A 458 2.89 2.76 30.96
C GLY A 458 2.20 3.87 31.75
N LEU A 459 2.19 5.12 31.24
CA LEU A 459 1.59 6.28 31.94
C LEU A 459 0.11 6.08 32.26
N VAL A 460 -0.68 5.56 31.31
CA VAL A 460 -2.11 5.32 31.51
C VAL A 460 -2.29 4.23 32.57
N ALA A 461 -1.57 3.12 32.49
CA ALA A 461 -1.63 2.03 33.46
C ALA A 461 -1.23 2.47 34.88
N TYR A 462 -0.26 3.37 35.01
CA TYR A 462 0.10 3.96 36.31
C TYR A 462 -1.06 4.83 36.86
N ARG A 463 -1.61 5.70 36.04
CA ARG A 463 -2.74 6.57 36.46
C ARG A 463 -3.99 5.78 36.87
N ASP A 464 -4.25 4.69 36.19
CA ASP A 464 -5.36 3.78 36.47
C ASP A 464 -5.08 2.82 37.65
N GLY A 465 -3.88 2.87 38.24
CA GLY A 465 -3.47 2.00 39.33
C GLY A 465 -3.22 0.53 38.92
N ALA A 466 -3.15 0.23 37.63
CA ALA A 466 -2.90 -1.12 37.12
C ALA A 466 -1.44 -1.56 37.28
N ILE A 467 -0.50 -0.61 37.41
CA ILE A 467 0.91 -0.83 37.76
C ILE A 467 1.29 0.08 38.94
N SER A 468 2.27 -0.35 39.71
CA SER A 468 2.79 0.45 40.85
C SER A 468 3.63 1.64 40.33
N ALA A 469 3.82 2.65 41.22
CA ALA A 469 4.73 3.76 40.96
C ALA A 469 6.18 3.29 40.74
N GLU A 470 6.63 2.30 41.49
CA GLU A 470 7.98 1.71 41.32
C GLU A 470 8.12 1.03 39.95
N GLN A 471 7.09 0.27 39.50
CA GLN A 471 7.12 -0.36 38.19
C GLN A 471 7.15 0.68 37.06
N PHE A 472 6.36 1.77 37.19
CA PHE A 472 6.36 2.87 36.23
C PHE A 472 7.73 3.55 36.16
N VAL A 473 8.34 3.86 37.28
CA VAL A 473 9.68 4.49 37.34
C VAL A 473 10.73 3.54 36.78
N GLU A 474 10.78 2.28 37.23
CA GLU A 474 11.72 1.28 36.73
C GLU A 474 11.65 1.10 35.23
N LEU A 475 10.43 1.01 34.67
CA LEU A 475 10.22 0.88 33.23
C LEU A 475 10.85 2.05 32.47
N ASN A 476 10.61 3.28 32.92
CA ASN A 476 11.10 4.48 32.25
C ASN A 476 12.61 4.72 32.46
N GLU A 477 13.18 4.29 33.57
CA GLU A 477 14.63 4.31 33.81
C GLU A 477 15.41 3.35 32.92
N LYS A 478 14.84 2.14 32.69
CA LYS A 478 15.56 1.05 32.03
C LYS A 478 15.21 0.89 30.53
N ILE A 479 14.21 1.59 30.03
CA ILE A 479 13.71 1.39 28.66
C ILE A 479 14.82 1.54 27.61
N GLY A 480 15.69 2.57 27.72
CA GLY A 480 16.76 2.81 26.76
C GLY A 480 16.28 3.10 25.35
N GLY A 481 17.07 2.70 24.36
CA GLY A 481 16.79 2.90 22.92
C GLY A 481 17.73 2.10 22.06
N TYR A 482 17.80 2.46 20.78
CA TYR A 482 18.66 1.85 19.77
C TYR A 482 19.69 2.83 19.23
N ASP A 483 20.85 2.34 18.83
CA ASP A 483 21.81 3.07 17.99
C ASP A 483 21.44 2.96 16.49
N ASP A 484 22.26 3.53 15.60
CA ASP A 484 22.01 3.55 14.16
C ASP A 484 22.07 2.15 13.50
N ASP A 485 22.72 1.20 14.17
CA ASP A 485 22.80 -0.20 13.74
C ASP A 485 21.73 -1.07 14.40
N GLY A 486 20.83 -0.46 15.21
CA GLY A 486 19.75 -1.15 15.90
C GLY A 486 20.19 -1.87 17.18
N ASN A 487 21.43 -1.68 17.64
CA ASN A 487 21.86 -2.25 18.91
C ASN A 487 21.24 -1.48 20.08
N PHE A 488 20.88 -2.22 21.14
CA PHE A 488 20.38 -1.59 22.37
C PHE A 488 21.41 -0.66 23.00
N ARG A 489 20.96 0.50 23.47
CA ARG A 489 21.71 1.44 24.29
C ARG A 489 20.90 1.93 25.50
N LYS A 490 21.59 2.32 26.59
CA LYS A 490 20.92 2.83 27.80
C LYS A 490 20.21 4.17 27.57
N SER A 491 20.74 5.01 26.68
CA SER A 491 20.12 6.28 26.33
C SER A 491 18.94 6.07 25.39
N ARG A 492 17.90 6.90 25.50
CA ARG A 492 16.78 6.92 24.57
C ARG A 492 17.24 7.30 23.17
N THR A 493 16.54 6.82 22.16
CA THR A 493 16.80 7.15 20.75
C THR A 493 16.20 8.51 20.42
N ALA A 494 16.98 9.34 19.73
CA ALA A 494 16.54 10.62 19.17
C ALA A 494 16.52 10.52 17.65
N ALA A 495 15.39 10.83 17.03
CA ALA A 495 15.22 10.79 15.59
C ALA A 495 15.92 11.95 14.89
N ASP A 496 16.35 11.72 13.64
CA ASP A 496 16.89 12.74 12.74
C ASP A 496 15.81 13.71 12.28
N THR A 497 15.94 14.96 12.61
CA THR A 497 14.93 15.99 12.26
C THR A 497 14.76 16.16 10.77
N ILE A 498 15.84 16.06 9.98
CA ILE A 498 15.77 16.15 8.51
C ILE A 498 14.99 14.98 7.93
N GLY A 499 15.28 13.76 8.42
CA GLY A 499 14.54 12.56 8.01
C GLY A 499 13.05 12.67 8.32
N LEU A 500 12.70 13.18 9.52
CA LEU A 500 11.31 13.43 9.92
C LEU A 500 10.60 14.43 9.01
N GLN A 501 11.21 15.59 8.74
CA GLN A 501 10.64 16.60 7.85
C GLN A 501 10.30 16.01 6.48
N ARG A 502 11.26 15.29 5.89
CA ARG A 502 11.07 14.65 4.58
C ARG A 502 9.99 13.57 4.61
N MET A 503 9.94 12.79 5.69
CA MET A 503 8.93 11.76 5.86
C MET A 503 7.51 12.31 5.78
N PHE A 504 7.25 13.47 6.39
CA PHE A 504 5.97 14.17 6.30
C PHE A 504 5.77 14.82 4.93
N GLU A 505 6.74 15.61 4.44
CA GLU A 505 6.64 16.34 3.16
C GLU A 505 6.37 15.43 1.97
N TYR A 506 6.89 14.21 2.00
CA TYR A 506 6.72 13.21 0.93
C TYR A 506 5.66 12.14 1.25
N GLY A 507 4.86 12.38 2.30
CA GLY A 507 3.71 11.54 2.61
C GLY A 507 4.05 10.10 3.02
N ARG A 508 5.24 9.86 3.61
CA ARG A 508 5.55 8.54 4.19
C ARG A 508 4.80 8.31 5.50
N VAL A 509 4.41 9.36 6.19
CA VAL A 509 3.37 9.34 7.21
C VAL A 509 2.05 9.68 6.55
N ASN A 510 1.10 8.77 6.58
CA ASN A 510 -0.18 8.97 5.92
C ASN A 510 -1.08 9.90 6.73
N GLU A 511 -1.35 11.08 6.20
CA GLU A 511 -2.25 12.07 6.81
C GLU A 511 -3.73 11.85 6.46
N GLY A 512 -4.03 11.02 5.44
CA GLY A 512 -5.38 10.69 5.02
C GLY A 512 -6.12 11.78 4.26
N GLY A 513 -5.44 12.86 3.83
CA GLY A 513 -6.08 14.04 3.24
C GLY A 513 -6.85 13.75 1.95
N ASN A 514 -6.34 12.86 1.10
CA ASN A 514 -6.98 12.49 -0.17
C ASN A 514 -7.82 11.21 -0.07
N LEU A 515 -7.82 10.50 1.05
CA LEU A 515 -8.59 9.26 1.21
C LEU A 515 -10.10 9.50 1.30
N ASP A 516 -10.56 10.73 1.52
CA ASP A 516 -11.98 11.09 1.45
C ASP A 516 -12.47 11.34 0.00
N LEU A 517 -11.55 11.31 -0.99
CA LEU A 517 -11.88 11.45 -2.41
C LEU A 517 -12.31 10.14 -3.08
N ILE A 518 -12.13 9.01 -2.41
CA ILE A 518 -12.46 7.66 -2.90
C ILE A 518 -13.18 6.84 -1.82
N PRO A 519 -13.94 5.81 -2.20
CA PRO A 519 -14.44 4.83 -1.25
C PRO A 519 -13.32 4.03 -0.58
N VAL A 520 -13.42 3.86 0.75
CA VAL A 520 -12.56 2.98 1.55
C VAL A 520 -13.44 2.03 2.35
N ILE A 521 -13.32 0.73 2.12
CA ILE A 521 -13.94 -0.29 2.96
C ILE A 521 -12.82 -1.03 3.70
N ASP A 522 -12.56 -0.61 4.94
CA ASP A 522 -11.53 -1.21 5.80
C ASP A 522 -12.03 -2.55 6.34
N LEU A 523 -11.35 -3.63 5.97
CA LEU A 523 -11.80 -5.00 6.22
C LEU A 523 -10.97 -5.65 7.32
N ARG A 524 -11.65 -6.09 8.39
CA ARG A 524 -11.02 -6.71 9.55
C ARG A 524 -11.62 -8.04 9.95
N GLY A 525 -10.87 -9.12 9.77
CA GLY A 525 -11.05 -10.34 10.55
C GLY A 525 -10.38 -10.17 11.92
N ASN A 526 -11.12 -10.38 13.01
CA ASN A 526 -10.62 -10.06 14.34
C ASN A 526 -10.47 -11.32 15.20
N PRO A 527 -9.26 -11.90 15.37
CA PRO A 527 -9.04 -12.91 16.39
C PRO A 527 -8.89 -12.23 17.75
N VAL A 528 -10.03 -11.89 18.37
CA VAL A 528 -10.10 -11.10 19.63
C VAL A 528 -9.33 -11.75 20.79
N ARG A 529 -9.14 -13.06 20.77
CA ARG A 529 -8.59 -13.83 21.89
C ARG A 529 -7.18 -14.36 21.67
N LEU A 530 -6.62 -14.21 20.48
CA LEU A 530 -5.30 -14.71 20.14
C LEU A 530 -4.31 -13.55 20.00
N PRO A 531 -3.03 -13.77 20.28
CA PRO A 531 -2.00 -12.80 19.94
C PRO A 531 -2.06 -12.49 18.45
N ASN A 532 -2.14 -11.20 18.12
CA ASN A 532 -2.15 -10.78 16.73
C ASN A 532 -1.54 -9.39 16.59
N VAL A 533 -0.54 -9.27 15.73
CA VAL A 533 0.09 -7.98 15.39
C VAL A 533 -0.87 -7.02 14.65
N HIS A 534 -1.97 -7.52 14.11
CA HIS A 534 -2.97 -6.75 13.37
C HIS A 534 -4.08 -6.21 14.31
N ASP A 535 -3.72 -5.40 15.29
CA ASP A 535 -4.69 -4.80 16.21
C ASP A 535 -5.70 -3.91 15.48
N ALA A 536 -7.00 -4.05 15.81
CA ALA A 536 -8.08 -3.33 15.15
C ALA A 536 -8.03 -1.81 15.36
N VAL A 537 -7.35 -1.33 16.39
CA VAL A 537 -7.15 0.10 16.65
C VAL A 537 -6.45 0.81 15.48
N ASN A 538 -5.65 0.09 14.67
CA ASN A 538 -4.98 0.68 13.51
C ASN A 538 -5.94 1.22 12.44
N SER A 539 -7.12 0.60 12.28
CA SER A 539 -8.18 1.14 11.41
C SER A 539 -8.77 2.43 11.98
N GLU A 540 -8.96 2.49 13.29
CA GLU A 540 -9.43 3.70 13.96
C GLU A 540 -8.38 4.82 13.95
N ILE A 541 -7.09 4.48 14.00
CA ILE A 541 -6.00 5.42 13.81
C ILE A 541 -6.08 6.05 12.41
N MET A 542 -6.30 5.24 11.36
CA MET A 542 -6.44 5.77 10.01
C MET A 542 -7.69 6.65 9.88
N ARG A 543 -8.83 6.20 10.43
CA ARG A 543 -10.07 6.99 10.47
C ARG A 543 -9.86 8.34 11.17
N ALA A 544 -9.17 8.34 12.32
CA ALA A 544 -8.88 9.57 13.07
C ALA A 544 -8.01 10.55 12.28
N ARG A 545 -7.05 10.05 11.48
CA ARG A 545 -6.25 10.89 10.58
C ARG A 545 -7.09 11.49 9.46
N ILE A 546 -7.94 10.70 8.80
CA ILE A 546 -8.88 11.18 7.76
C ILE A 546 -9.81 12.23 8.37
N GLN A 547 -10.37 11.97 9.55
CA GLN A 547 -11.24 12.92 10.27
C GLN A 547 -10.51 14.25 10.59
N ARG A 548 -9.27 14.18 11.06
CA ARG A 548 -8.47 15.37 11.34
C ARG A 548 -8.18 16.19 10.07
N ALA A 549 -7.83 15.51 8.98
CA ALA A 549 -7.48 16.15 7.71
C ALA A 549 -8.69 16.77 7.01
N ASN A 550 -9.82 16.08 7.00
CA ASN A 550 -11.00 16.43 6.20
C ASN A 550 -12.19 16.93 7.05
N ARG A 551 -12.12 16.86 8.37
CA ARG A 551 -13.20 17.14 9.34
C ARG A 551 -14.33 16.12 9.32
N GLU A 552 -14.35 15.21 8.37
CA GLU A 552 -15.36 14.18 8.12
C GLU A 552 -14.68 12.91 7.57
N THR A 553 -15.41 11.79 7.61
CA THR A 553 -14.97 10.48 7.08
C THR A 553 -16.06 9.89 6.20
N ARG A 554 -16.54 10.66 5.22
CA ARG A 554 -17.71 10.29 4.40
C ARG A 554 -17.45 9.08 3.50
N GLY A 555 -16.20 8.93 3.04
CA GLY A 555 -15.77 7.85 2.15
C GLY A 555 -15.29 6.59 2.87
N TYR A 556 -15.30 6.54 4.21
CA TYR A 556 -14.71 5.44 4.98
C TYR A 556 -15.75 4.63 5.73
N VAL A 557 -15.72 3.31 5.56
CA VAL A 557 -16.55 2.35 6.30
C VAL A 557 -15.67 1.20 6.76
N MET A 558 -15.90 0.70 7.98
CA MET A 558 -15.23 -0.48 8.49
C MET A 558 -16.16 -1.69 8.47
N VAL A 559 -15.66 -2.81 7.96
CA VAL A 559 -16.32 -4.11 8.05
C VAL A 559 -15.46 -5.00 8.93
N ARG A 560 -16.00 -5.42 10.08
CA ARG A 560 -15.29 -6.24 11.08
C ARG A 560 -15.97 -7.59 11.23
N GLY A 561 -15.23 -8.63 11.57
CA GLY A 561 -15.80 -9.94 11.84
C GLY A 561 -14.91 -10.81 12.69
N GLU A 562 -15.50 -11.85 13.29
CA GLU A 562 -14.70 -12.90 13.89
C GLU A 562 -13.94 -13.62 12.77
N ALA A 563 -12.60 -13.66 12.86
CA ALA A 563 -11.81 -14.51 12.01
C ALA A 563 -12.20 -15.97 12.33
N ASP A 564 -12.55 -16.72 11.30
CA ASP A 564 -12.75 -18.16 11.46
C ASP A 564 -11.37 -18.83 11.61
N PRO A 565 -11.02 -19.34 12.82
CA PRO A 565 -9.73 -19.99 13.03
C PRO A 565 -9.59 -21.31 12.24
N THR A 566 -10.68 -21.81 11.66
CA THR A 566 -10.72 -23.05 10.87
C THR A 566 -10.77 -22.77 9.38
N ALA A 567 -11.00 -21.53 8.96
CA ALA A 567 -10.91 -21.17 7.54
C ALA A 567 -9.48 -21.48 7.05
N PRO A 568 -9.33 -22.14 5.89
CA PRO A 568 -8.01 -22.31 5.31
C PRO A 568 -7.40 -20.93 5.14
N GLY A 569 -6.49 -20.62 6.08
CA GLY A 569 -5.79 -19.35 6.11
C GLY A 569 -4.89 -19.29 4.91
N SER A 570 -5.01 -18.30 4.18
CA SER A 570 -4.07 -17.81 3.18
C SER A 570 -4.81 -17.32 1.94
N GLY A 571 -4.53 -16.15 1.56
CA GLY A 571 -5.04 -15.54 0.35
C GLY A 571 -6.32 -14.73 0.52
N THR A 572 -6.96 -14.71 1.68
CA THR A 572 -8.08 -13.82 1.94
C THR A 572 -7.63 -12.59 2.74
N VAL A 573 -8.16 -11.44 2.38
CA VAL A 573 -7.80 -10.16 3.00
C VAL A 573 -8.24 -10.07 4.47
N SER A 574 -9.33 -10.75 4.80
CA SER A 574 -9.87 -10.77 6.17
C SER A 574 -9.62 -12.08 6.93
N GLY A 575 -9.18 -13.14 6.25
CA GLY A 575 -9.25 -14.50 6.79
C GLY A 575 -10.67 -15.09 6.82
N SER A 576 -11.64 -14.44 6.17
CA SER A 576 -13.04 -14.87 6.10
C SER A 576 -13.60 -14.65 4.69
N PRO A 577 -13.65 -15.69 3.84
CA PRO A 577 -14.04 -15.57 2.44
C PRO A 577 -15.40 -14.89 2.20
N GLY A 578 -16.37 -15.10 3.09
CA GLY A 578 -17.68 -14.46 2.98
C GLY A 578 -17.63 -12.94 3.19
N MET A 579 -16.76 -12.45 4.07
CA MET A 579 -16.54 -11.01 4.27
C MET A 579 -15.79 -10.40 3.09
N ASP A 580 -14.81 -11.10 2.56
CA ASP A 580 -14.03 -10.65 1.40
C ASP A 580 -14.94 -10.43 0.19
N LEU A 581 -15.79 -11.41 -0.12
CA LEU A 581 -16.75 -11.31 -1.21
C LEU A 581 -17.77 -10.18 -0.98
N PHE A 582 -18.30 -10.07 0.25
CA PHE A 582 -19.22 -8.99 0.61
C PHE A 582 -18.60 -7.61 0.35
N THR A 583 -17.40 -7.37 0.85
CA THR A 583 -16.72 -6.08 0.69
C THR A 583 -16.36 -5.78 -0.76
N LEU A 584 -15.94 -6.79 -1.53
CA LEU A 584 -15.68 -6.65 -2.97
C LEU A 584 -16.94 -6.19 -3.71
N LEU A 585 -18.08 -6.85 -3.48
CA LEU A 585 -19.34 -6.51 -4.15
C LEU A 585 -19.85 -5.13 -3.72
N LYS A 586 -19.67 -4.73 -2.46
CA LYS A 586 -20.05 -3.38 -1.99
C LYS A 586 -19.13 -2.30 -2.53
N MET A 587 -17.85 -2.55 -2.68
CA MET A 587 -16.93 -1.63 -3.34
C MET A 587 -17.29 -1.47 -4.82
N ASP A 588 -17.59 -2.56 -5.49
CA ASP A 588 -18.02 -2.56 -6.89
C ASP A 588 -19.31 -1.76 -7.11
N GLU A 589 -20.32 -1.97 -6.25
CA GLU A 589 -21.55 -1.20 -6.24
C GLU A 589 -21.29 0.30 -6.03
N TRP A 590 -20.46 0.65 -5.04
CA TRP A 590 -20.14 2.04 -4.74
C TRP A 590 -19.44 2.75 -5.90
N LEU A 591 -18.43 2.12 -6.47
CA LEU A 591 -17.67 2.67 -7.61
C LEU A 591 -18.53 2.73 -8.89
N SER A 592 -19.41 1.74 -9.11
CA SER A 592 -20.38 1.76 -10.22
C SER A 592 -21.34 2.94 -10.08
N ASN A 593 -21.90 3.14 -8.88
CA ASN A 593 -22.77 4.28 -8.61
C ASN A 593 -22.06 5.61 -8.88
N ILE A 594 -20.79 5.76 -8.40
CA ILE A 594 -19.98 6.97 -8.65
C ILE A 594 -19.75 7.18 -10.14
N ALA A 595 -19.41 6.12 -10.88
CA ALA A 595 -19.11 6.19 -12.30
C ALA A 595 -20.33 6.55 -13.15
N ASP A 596 -21.52 6.08 -12.78
CA ASP A 596 -22.77 6.32 -13.50
C ASP A 596 -23.45 7.63 -13.12
N ASP A 597 -23.11 8.19 -11.97
CA ASP A 597 -23.72 9.42 -11.48
C ASP A 597 -23.24 10.66 -12.25
N ARG A 598 -24.14 11.32 -12.93
CA ARG A 598 -23.91 12.53 -13.73
C ARG A 598 -24.28 13.82 -13.01
N ARG A 599 -24.77 13.74 -11.77
CA ARG A 599 -25.13 14.92 -10.96
C ARG A 599 -23.89 15.75 -10.63
N SER A 600 -24.08 17.04 -10.49
CA SER A 600 -23.02 17.95 -10.03
C SER A 600 -22.93 17.95 -8.51
N TYR A 601 -21.73 17.94 -7.99
CA TYR A 601 -21.45 17.97 -6.56
C TYR A 601 -20.48 19.11 -6.22
N PRO A 602 -20.56 19.65 -5.00
CA PRO A 602 -19.66 20.74 -4.57
C PRO A 602 -18.19 20.32 -4.52
N ASN A 603 -17.92 19.03 -4.31
CA ASN A 603 -16.58 18.43 -4.26
C ASN A 603 -16.63 16.91 -4.42
N GLY A 604 -15.45 16.26 -4.55
CA GLY A 604 -15.30 14.82 -4.65
C GLY A 604 -15.89 14.04 -3.45
N PRO A 605 -15.57 14.40 -2.19
CA PRO A 605 -16.12 13.72 -1.02
C PRO A 605 -17.65 13.71 -0.97
N ALA A 606 -18.31 14.79 -1.39
CA ALA A 606 -19.77 14.83 -1.46
C ALA A 606 -20.33 13.84 -2.50
N LYS A 607 -19.64 13.66 -3.63
CA LYS A 607 -20.02 12.65 -4.63
C LYS A 607 -19.83 11.24 -4.08
N VAL A 608 -18.70 10.97 -3.43
CA VAL A 608 -18.41 9.66 -2.79
C VAL A 608 -19.51 9.32 -1.80
N ALA A 609 -19.84 10.23 -0.89
CA ALA A 609 -20.87 10.03 0.12
C ALA A 609 -22.27 9.78 -0.47
N ALA A 610 -22.66 10.54 -1.49
CA ALA A 610 -23.98 10.47 -2.12
C ALA A 610 -24.22 9.18 -2.90
N ASN A 611 -23.15 8.46 -3.25
CA ASN A 611 -23.19 7.22 -4.03
C ASN A 611 -22.88 5.97 -3.20
N ARG A 612 -22.76 6.11 -1.88
CA ARG A 612 -22.56 4.99 -0.95
C ARG A 612 -23.72 4.00 -1.09
N PRO A 613 -23.47 2.68 -1.10
CA PRO A 613 -24.54 1.67 -1.05
C PRO A 613 -25.51 1.91 0.10
N ALA A 614 -26.81 1.77 -0.18
CA ALA A 614 -27.87 2.11 0.78
C ALA A 614 -27.85 1.23 2.05
N ASP A 615 -27.30 0.04 1.96
CA ASP A 615 -27.13 -0.90 3.07
C ASP A 615 -25.72 -0.83 3.72
N LEU A 616 -24.93 0.18 3.40
CA LEU A 616 -23.57 0.39 3.96
C LEU A 616 -23.46 1.80 4.60
N VAL A 617 -24.52 2.25 5.27
CA VAL A 617 -24.60 3.61 5.82
C VAL A 617 -23.75 3.84 7.07
N THR A 618 -23.38 2.76 7.77
CA THR A 618 -22.52 2.77 8.96
C THR A 618 -21.51 1.64 8.88
N ASP A 619 -20.68 1.51 9.90
CA ASP A 619 -19.82 0.34 10.03
C ASP A 619 -20.66 -0.93 10.21
N VAL A 620 -20.05 -2.05 9.87
CA VAL A 620 -20.66 -3.37 9.91
C VAL A 620 -19.80 -4.32 10.73
N CYS A 621 -20.39 -5.12 11.59
CA CYS A 621 -19.72 -6.29 12.10
C CYS A 621 -20.48 -7.58 11.74
N VAL A 622 -19.73 -8.64 11.45
CA VAL A 622 -20.24 -9.97 11.10
C VAL A 622 -19.79 -10.95 12.16
N MET A 623 -20.76 -11.52 12.87
CA MET A 623 -20.51 -12.50 13.93
C MET A 623 -20.35 -13.91 13.36
N ALA A 624 -19.82 -14.82 14.17
CA ALA A 624 -19.83 -16.25 13.85
C ALA A 624 -21.27 -16.69 13.48
N GLY A 625 -21.38 -17.46 12.40
CA GLY A 625 -22.68 -17.85 11.82
C GLY A 625 -23.30 -16.82 10.88
N GLY A 626 -22.58 -15.74 10.54
CA GLY A 626 -22.99 -14.77 9.50
C GLY A 626 -24.00 -13.71 9.94
N LYS A 627 -24.28 -13.59 11.25
CA LYS A 627 -25.13 -12.50 11.77
C LYS A 627 -24.46 -11.16 11.51
N ARG A 628 -25.06 -10.33 10.68
CA ARG A 628 -24.65 -8.95 10.44
C ARG A 628 -25.25 -8.00 11.46
N ILE A 629 -24.46 -7.04 11.92
CA ILE A 629 -24.87 -5.95 12.83
C ILE A 629 -24.36 -4.65 12.23
N ASP A 630 -25.26 -3.70 11.98
CA ASP A 630 -24.95 -2.36 11.50
C ASP A 630 -24.80 -1.44 12.71
N GLU A 631 -23.56 -1.18 13.11
CA GLU A 631 -23.23 -0.43 14.33
C GLU A 631 -21.96 0.37 14.12
N ALA A 632 -22.02 1.67 14.38
CA ALA A 632 -20.83 2.52 14.34
C ALA A 632 -19.77 2.03 15.35
N SER A 633 -18.52 2.01 14.92
CA SER A 633 -17.40 1.65 15.79
C SER A 633 -17.30 2.59 17.00
N ASP A 634 -17.05 2.01 18.18
CA ASP A 634 -16.85 2.73 19.45
C ASP A 634 -15.59 2.18 20.16
N LEU A 635 -14.58 3.03 20.33
CA LEU A 635 -13.35 2.71 21.06
C LEU A 635 -13.57 2.43 22.54
N ALA A 636 -14.72 2.85 23.10
CA ALA A 636 -15.12 2.49 24.45
C ALA A 636 -15.73 1.07 24.53
N ASN A 637 -15.75 0.35 23.42
CA ASN A 637 -16.24 -1.02 23.30
C ASN A 637 -17.71 -1.20 23.74
N LYS A 638 -18.52 -0.16 23.55
CA LYS A 638 -19.98 -0.22 23.79
C LYS A 638 -20.67 -0.87 22.61
N GLY A 639 -21.95 -1.24 22.80
CA GLY A 639 -22.75 -1.90 21.78
C GLY A 639 -22.45 -3.39 21.64
N GLU A 640 -23.17 -4.04 20.72
CA GLU A 640 -23.03 -5.49 20.50
C GLU A 640 -21.71 -5.82 19.80
N CYS A 641 -21.34 -5.02 18.79
CA CYS A 641 -20.06 -5.17 18.08
C CYS A 641 -18.86 -4.93 19.00
N GLY A 642 -18.88 -3.84 19.78
CA GLY A 642 -17.81 -3.50 20.70
C GLY A 642 -17.61 -4.54 21.80
N ALA A 643 -18.70 -5.10 22.33
CA ALA A 643 -18.63 -6.14 23.36
C ALA A 643 -18.03 -7.48 22.86
N LYS A 644 -18.26 -7.82 21.57
CA LYS A 644 -17.79 -9.07 20.94
C LYS A 644 -16.42 -8.93 20.28
N LEU A 645 -16.15 -7.79 19.68
CA LEU A 645 -14.94 -7.46 18.94
C LEU A 645 -14.28 -6.19 19.53
N PRO A 646 -13.80 -6.24 20.79
CA PRO A 646 -13.29 -5.06 21.47
C PRO A 646 -12.03 -4.52 20.80
N TYR A 647 -11.85 -3.20 20.90
CA TYR A 647 -10.60 -2.52 20.61
C TYR A 647 -9.67 -2.58 21.82
N PHE A 648 -8.38 -2.69 21.54
CA PHE A 648 -7.31 -2.54 22.50
C PHE A 648 -6.43 -1.36 22.10
N SER A 649 -5.53 -0.96 22.98
CA SER A 649 -4.57 0.09 22.76
C SER A 649 -3.23 -0.48 22.27
N GLU A 650 -2.19 0.34 22.28
CA GLU A 650 -0.81 -0.02 21.96
C GLU A 650 0.18 0.82 22.79
N PRO A 651 1.49 0.52 22.81
CA PRO A 651 2.44 1.15 23.74
C PRO A 651 2.46 2.69 23.69
N ARG A 652 2.33 3.31 22.51
CA ARG A 652 2.34 4.77 22.38
C ARG A 652 1.05 5.41 22.87
N LEU A 653 -0.09 4.82 22.57
CA LEU A 653 -1.38 5.26 23.10
C LEU A 653 -1.45 5.07 24.62
N ALA A 654 -0.90 3.96 25.13
CA ALA A 654 -0.76 3.71 26.56
C ALA A 654 0.23 4.65 27.26
N ALA A 655 1.13 5.30 26.52
CA ALA A 655 2.00 6.38 26.97
C ALA A 655 1.37 7.77 26.85
N GLY A 656 0.10 7.88 26.37
CA GLY A 656 -0.66 9.12 26.27
C GLY A 656 -0.61 9.82 24.92
N GLU A 657 -0.09 9.18 23.88
CA GLU A 657 -0.15 9.73 22.52
C GLU A 657 -1.62 9.76 22.02
N PRO A 658 -2.02 10.79 21.23
CA PRO A 658 -3.35 10.83 20.62
C PRO A 658 -3.60 9.66 19.67
N LEU A 659 -4.88 9.33 19.45
CA LEU A 659 -5.30 8.22 18.58
C LEU A 659 -4.72 8.30 17.15
N THR A 660 -4.41 9.49 16.65
CA THR A 660 -3.80 9.65 15.31
C THR A 660 -2.42 8.99 15.19
N ARG A 661 -1.72 8.75 16.30
CA ARG A 661 -0.42 8.05 16.39
C ARG A 661 0.57 8.44 15.27
N ASP A 662 0.72 9.72 15.04
CA ASP A 662 1.61 10.29 14.03
C ASP A 662 2.62 11.28 14.62
N ILE A 663 2.79 11.27 15.94
CA ILE A 663 3.79 12.06 16.63
C ILE A 663 5.08 11.24 16.75
N LEU A 664 5.79 11.07 15.63
CA LEU A 664 7.04 10.29 15.60
C LEU A 664 8.10 10.81 16.55
N LYS A 665 8.15 12.15 16.77
CA LYS A 665 8.98 12.83 17.75
C LYS A 665 8.18 13.93 18.42
N CYS A 666 7.95 13.80 19.70
CA CYS A 666 7.18 14.80 20.43
C CYS A 666 8.00 16.09 20.71
N HIS A 667 7.32 17.22 20.80
CA HIS A 667 7.87 18.38 21.51
C HIS A 667 7.93 18.07 22.98
N LEU A 668 8.96 18.58 23.67
CA LEU A 668 9.12 18.36 25.09
C LEU A 668 8.54 19.53 25.88
N ARG A 669 7.85 19.22 26.99
CA ARG A 669 7.49 20.16 28.03
C ARG A 669 8.28 19.84 29.32
N PRO A 670 8.51 20.83 30.18
CA PRO A 670 9.18 20.58 31.46
C PRO A 670 8.48 19.47 32.25
N PHE A 671 9.27 18.63 32.90
CA PHE A 671 8.76 17.67 33.90
C PHE A 671 8.14 18.45 35.07
N ARG A 672 6.97 18.02 35.53
CA ARG A 672 6.24 18.61 36.65
C ARG A 672 5.91 17.53 37.68
N ALA A 673 6.31 17.70 38.92
CA ALA A 673 6.00 16.76 40.00
C ALA A 673 4.47 16.66 40.26
N GLU A 674 3.75 17.73 40.00
CA GLU A 674 2.28 17.81 40.15
C GLU A 674 1.53 16.86 39.22
N ASP A 675 2.15 16.41 38.14
CA ASP A 675 1.57 15.40 37.22
C ASP A 675 1.47 13.99 37.87
N TYR A 676 2.12 13.78 39.05
CA TYR A 676 2.23 12.51 39.78
C TYR A 676 1.85 12.64 41.26
N PRO A 677 0.65 13.11 41.59
CA PRO A 677 0.31 13.53 42.96
C PRO A 677 0.34 12.40 43.99
N ALA A 678 0.18 11.15 43.58
CA ALA A 678 0.20 9.98 44.49
C ALA A 678 1.58 9.30 44.59
N MET A 679 2.62 9.85 43.95
CA MET A 679 3.95 9.23 43.92
C MET A 679 4.81 9.73 45.08
N ALA A 680 5.54 8.81 45.75
CA ALA A 680 6.50 9.16 46.79
C ALA A 680 7.62 10.04 46.21
N LYS A 681 8.09 10.99 47.02
CA LYS A 681 9.09 11.99 46.61
C LYS A 681 10.33 11.38 45.96
N GLU A 682 10.85 10.29 46.55
CA GLU A 682 12.02 9.57 46.06
C GLU A 682 11.83 9.04 44.63
N LEU A 683 10.64 8.56 44.32
CA LEU A 683 10.26 8.08 42.96
C LEU A 683 10.10 9.23 42.01
N VAL A 684 9.53 10.37 42.44
CA VAL A 684 9.43 11.59 41.67
C VAL A 684 10.81 12.11 41.30
N ASP A 685 11.76 12.12 42.26
CA ASP A 685 13.14 12.58 42.03
C ASP A 685 13.87 11.67 41.02
N ARG A 686 13.69 10.36 41.11
CA ARG A 686 14.20 9.38 40.12
C ARG A 686 13.59 9.67 38.74
N LEU A 687 12.28 9.80 38.66
CA LEU A 687 11.58 10.05 37.40
C LEU A 687 11.97 11.39 36.76
N LYS A 688 12.20 12.42 37.58
CA LYS A 688 12.73 13.71 37.15
C LYS A 688 14.13 13.59 36.52
N ALA A 689 14.98 12.72 37.07
CA ALA A 689 16.29 12.44 36.47
C ALA A 689 16.18 11.76 35.12
N VAL A 690 15.25 10.83 34.94
CA VAL A 690 14.95 10.17 33.66
C VAL A 690 14.50 11.19 32.61
N PHE A 691 13.63 12.12 33.01
CA PHE A 691 13.04 13.14 32.14
C PHE A 691 13.68 14.51 32.32
N ALA A 692 15.01 14.56 32.51
CA ALA A 692 15.74 15.81 32.68
C ALA A 692 15.58 16.78 31.50
N SER A 693 15.43 16.26 30.28
CA SER A 693 15.13 17.03 29.06
C SER A 693 13.63 17.36 28.89
N GLY A 694 12.76 16.79 29.71
CA GLY A 694 11.30 16.95 29.65
C GLY A 694 10.55 15.70 29.24
N VAL A 695 9.22 15.80 29.28
CA VAL A 695 8.25 14.78 28.86
C VAL A 695 7.53 15.20 27.61
N CYS A 696 6.97 14.26 26.87
CA CYS A 696 6.22 14.56 25.64
C CYS A 696 5.06 15.53 25.87
N ASP A 697 4.97 16.53 25.01
CA ASP A 697 3.83 17.43 24.85
C ASP A 697 3.04 17.00 23.61
N TYR A 698 2.05 16.15 23.82
CA TYR A 698 1.21 15.63 22.75
C TYR A 698 0.10 16.60 22.29
N SER A 699 0.04 17.81 22.84
CA SER A 699 -0.85 18.88 22.33
C SER A 699 -0.34 19.52 21.04
N ARG A 700 0.88 19.20 20.64
CA ARG A 700 1.57 19.74 19.48
C ARG A 700 1.81 18.65 18.43
N PRO A 701 1.81 18.97 17.13
CA PRO A 701 2.18 18.03 16.10
C PRO A 701 3.64 17.54 16.27
N SER A 702 4.02 16.48 15.57
CA SER A 702 5.39 15.96 15.60
C SER A 702 6.44 17.05 15.33
N VAL A 703 7.59 16.98 16.01
CA VAL A 703 8.77 17.75 15.62
C VAL A 703 9.11 17.41 14.16
N GLY A 704 9.39 18.41 13.36
CA GLY A 704 9.64 18.22 11.94
C GLY A 704 8.39 18.05 11.07
N TYR A 705 7.20 18.12 11.67
CA TYR A 705 5.97 18.08 10.89
C TYR A 705 5.95 19.12 9.78
N ARG A 706 5.62 18.66 8.59
CA ARG A 706 5.31 19.46 7.41
C ARG A 706 4.11 18.83 6.73
N PRO A 707 3.13 19.60 6.25
CA PRO A 707 2.05 19.02 5.44
C PRO A 707 2.62 18.35 4.20
N LEU A 708 1.94 17.33 3.68
CA LEU A 708 2.25 16.72 2.41
C LEU A 708 2.47 17.81 1.34
N LYS A 709 3.62 17.80 0.68
CA LYS A 709 4.05 18.87 -0.21
C LYS A 709 3.15 18.98 -1.45
N ASP A 710 2.81 17.84 -2.06
CA ASP A 710 1.91 17.71 -3.22
C ASP A 710 1.64 16.22 -3.47
N THR A 711 0.74 15.92 -4.40
CA THR A 711 0.55 14.56 -4.94
C THR A 711 1.48 14.29 -6.12
N TRP A 712 1.72 13.03 -6.45
CA TRP A 712 2.59 12.62 -7.56
C TRP A 712 4.01 13.19 -7.45
N LEU A 713 4.54 13.23 -6.24
CA LEU A 713 5.89 13.75 -6.01
C LEU A 713 6.93 12.86 -6.70
N SER A 714 7.73 13.50 -7.53
CA SER A 714 8.90 12.90 -8.15
C SER A 714 10.13 13.23 -7.29
N TYR A 715 10.88 12.22 -6.93
CA TYR A 715 12.17 12.38 -6.28
C TYR A 715 13.23 12.82 -7.31
N PRO A 716 14.37 13.38 -6.88
CA PRO A 716 15.33 13.98 -7.78
C PRO A 716 15.68 13.08 -8.96
N LYS A 717 15.98 13.71 -10.11
CA LYS A 717 16.32 13.02 -11.35
C LYS A 717 17.32 11.87 -11.13
N PRO A 718 17.23 10.77 -11.87
CA PRO A 718 18.17 9.65 -11.76
C PRO A 718 19.64 10.14 -11.76
N GLY A 719 20.42 9.66 -10.79
CA GLY A 719 21.83 10.04 -10.63
C GLY A 719 22.09 11.36 -9.87
N VAL A 720 21.08 12.10 -9.51
CA VAL A 720 21.23 13.26 -8.61
C VAL A 720 20.87 12.80 -7.20
N ALA A 721 21.84 12.77 -6.30
CA ALA A 721 21.56 12.58 -4.87
C ALA A 721 20.51 13.60 -4.42
N VAL A 722 19.58 13.18 -3.55
CA VAL A 722 18.64 14.10 -2.90
C VAL A 722 19.47 15.26 -2.37
N PRO A 723 19.18 16.53 -2.74
CA PRO A 723 19.92 17.66 -2.20
C PRO A 723 19.86 17.55 -0.69
N MET A 724 21.00 17.44 -0.09
CA MET A 724 21.14 17.45 1.35
C MET A 724 21.67 18.84 1.64
N ASP A 725 20.83 19.66 2.22
CA ASP A 725 21.21 20.95 2.78
C ASP A 725 22.10 20.76 4.00
#